data_a409ff23c9657626f73c0f97109741a0
#
_entry.id   a409ff23c9657626f73c0f97109741a0
#
_cell.length_a   1.000
_cell.length_b   1.000
_cell.length_c   1.000
_cell.angle_alpha   90.00
_cell.angle_beta   90.00
_cell.angle_gamma   90.00
#
_symmetry.space_group_name_H-M   'P 1'
#
loop_
_entity.id
_entity.type
_entity.pdbx_description
1 polymer ?
#
loop_
_entity_poly.entity_id
_entity_poly.type
_entity_poly.pdbx_seq_one_letter_code
_entity_poly.pdbx_strand_id
1 'polypeptide(L)'
;MNSKALNILEYNKITEMLSAQAASSKAGKNLKRLRPMTDISTIREALAETGEAVDVIVRKGNIPLGQPYDIEESLTFARKGGSLTMRQLLQILYNLKVASNIITFLKSDLPPLPVIDGIREVIATFPRLAENIDRCILSEDEMADSASPELKNIRRSIARQNDAIRNRLNNILNSADNRTYLQDSIVTIRDGRYVIPVKAEHRSRFAGIIHDQSATGATLFIEPQVIVNMNNELRELELAEQVEIDRILAELSSAVAEHFSEIMNNQKLLIQLDMMFAKGKLAVKMQAEMPEISDDRLMVLKEARHPLIDAGKAVPIDVSIGGSYSTLVVTGPNTGGKTVTLKTAGLLVMMAQSGLHIPAAGTSIIPVFKNVFADIGDEQSIEQSLSTFSSHMSNIVDILKEVDHQSLVLLDELGAGTDPTEGAALAISVLEKLKACGACTIATTHYNELKKYALSTEGVENGSMEFDVKTLSPTYRLLTGIPGKSNAFEISRKLGLSEEIIDRASQLLERGDIRFEEVLDAIERDKKQAEEERMEAARLLNDMKKQQSDMEKRRQQLDLDEQKIISRAKEEARDILKEARDTAGEVSRELRKLNKIDSLGERNKRFDKNRRKLKEAEDRVSENLIRRVNQSPVDAADLKIGDRVRVLTLDQIGEVLSMPDSKGDLTVKVGIMKANINIRDLMVTEQEKDDSKTGKSKYGNLYKAKAQTISSSVNVQGENLEDALMDVDKYLDDAYIAGLKEVTIIHGRGEGVLKEGLRKTFRNHKHVKEFRKGRYNEGGDGVTIVTLKE
;
A
#
# COMPACT_ATOMS: atom_id res chain seq x y z
N MET A 1 -2.85 32.20 6.00
CA MET A 1 -1.90 31.24 6.65
C MET A 1 -0.52 31.88 6.73
N ASN A 2 0.11 31.92 7.90
CA ASN A 2 1.38 32.61 8.14
C ASN A 2 2.56 31.88 7.47
N SER A 3 3.36 32.60 6.64
CA SER A 3 4.51 32.01 5.93
C SER A 3 5.64 31.56 6.87
N LYS A 4 5.79 32.23 8.02
CA LYS A 4 6.76 31.86 9.05
C LYS A 4 6.44 30.49 9.65
N ALA A 5 5.17 30.20 9.93
CA ALA A 5 4.74 28.92 10.45
C ALA A 5 4.97 27.75 9.45
N LEU A 6 4.81 27.98 8.13
CA LEU A 6 5.13 26.99 7.11
C LEU A 6 6.59 26.51 7.15
N ASN A 7 7.51 27.44 7.43
CA ASN A 7 8.95 27.12 7.54
C ASN A 7 9.28 26.44 8.87
N ILE A 8 8.77 26.96 10.00
CA ILE A 8 9.01 26.41 11.33
C ILE A 8 8.49 24.99 11.44
N LEU A 9 7.29 24.70 10.88
CA LEU A 9 6.68 23.38 10.87
C LEU A 9 7.20 22.48 9.73
N GLU A 10 8.19 22.93 8.97
CA GLU A 10 8.84 22.17 7.89
C GLU A 10 7.88 21.71 6.77
N TYR A 11 6.77 22.45 6.55
CA TYR A 11 5.79 22.12 5.51
C TYR A 11 6.41 22.08 4.10
N ASN A 12 7.47 22.85 3.87
CA ASN A 12 8.22 22.85 2.61
C ASN A 12 8.80 21.46 2.30
N LYS A 13 9.24 20.70 3.31
CA LYS A 13 9.72 19.32 3.13
C LYS A 13 8.60 18.39 2.65
N ILE A 14 7.38 18.59 3.15
CA ILE A 14 6.21 17.83 2.68
C ILE A 14 5.92 18.12 1.20
N THR A 15 5.95 19.42 0.80
CA THR A 15 5.75 19.77 -0.61
C THR A 15 6.87 19.30 -1.51
N GLU A 16 8.09 19.17 -1.02
CA GLU A 16 9.22 18.55 -1.75
C GLU A 16 8.99 17.05 -1.93
N MET A 17 8.63 16.33 -0.85
CA MET A 17 8.29 14.91 -0.91
C MET A 17 7.12 14.64 -1.87
N LEU A 18 6.11 15.51 -1.86
CA LEU A 18 4.96 15.46 -2.74
C LEU A 18 5.35 15.69 -4.20
N SER A 19 6.15 16.72 -4.47
CA SER A 19 6.68 17.02 -5.80
C SER A 19 7.48 15.87 -6.40
N ALA A 20 8.21 15.12 -5.58
CA ALA A 20 8.97 13.95 -5.99
C ALA A 20 8.09 12.75 -6.41
N GLN A 21 6.78 12.76 -6.06
CA GLN A 21 5.82 11.74 -6.51
C GLN A 21 5.19 12.08 -7.87
N ALA A 22 5.30 13.32 -8.33
CA ALA A 22 4.76 13.74 -9.62
C ALA A 22 5.57 13.14 -10.78
N ALA A 23 4.88 12.77 -11.85
CA ALA A 23 5.47 12.26 -13.07
C ALA A 23 5.98 13.39 -13.99
N SER A 24 5.26 14.50 -14.05
CA SER A 24 5.58 15.65 -14.91
C SER A 24 6.24 16.79 -14.13
N SER A 25 7.17 17.49 -14.79
CA SER A 25 7.84 18.66 -14.23
C SER A 25 6.85 19.80 -13.87
N LYS A 26 5.79 19.95 -14.65
CA LYS A 26 4.75 20.99 -14.43
C LYS A 26 3.95 20.70 -13.17
N ALA A 27 3.45 19.46 -12.99
CA ALA A 27 2.76 19.04 -11.78
C ALA A 27 3.67 19.16 -10.54
N GLY A 28 4.93 18.71 -10.63
CA GLY A 28 5.91 18.86 -9.56
C GLY A 28 6.13 20.32 -9.13
N LYS A 29 6.24 21.26 -10.09
CA LYS A 29 6.35 22.69 -9.79
C LYS A 29 5.09 23.25 -9.11
N ASN A 30 3.90 22.82 -9.56
CA ASN A 30 2.62 23.23 -8.95
C ASN A 30 2.50 22.71 -7.51
N LEU A 31 2.87 21.44 -7.27
CA LEU A 31 2.82 20.81 -5.95
C LEU A 31 3.80 21.46 -4.95
N LYS A 32 4.98 21.90 -5.39
CA LYS A 32 5.88 22.71 -4.54
C LYS A 32 5.26 24.04 -4.08
N ARG A 33 4.34 24.60 -4.84
CA ARG A 33 3.63 25.85 -4.53
C ARG A 33 2.33 25.62 -3.78
N LEU A 34 1.97 24.38 -3.47
CA LEU A 34 0.74 24.06 -2.74
C LEU A 34 0.75 24.77 -1.38
N ARG A 35 -0.40 25.36 -1.03
CA ARG A 35 -0.60 26.07 0.23
C ARG A 35 -1.88 25.59 0.90
N PRO A 36 -1.94 25.59 2.25
CA PRO A 36 -3.16 25.26 2.97
C PRO A 36 -4.29 26.22 2.61
N MET A 37 -5.46 25.66 2.36
CA MET A 37 -6.71 26.37 2.05
C MET A 37 -7.47 26.69 3.33
N THR A 38 -8.44 27.60 3.22
CA THR A 38 -9.27 28.03 4.37
C THR A 38 -10.76 27.90 4.10
N ASP A 39 -11.15 27.48 2.89
CA ASP A 39 -12.53 27.17 2.54
C ASP A 39 -12.79 25.68 2.71
N ILE A 40 -13.79 25.35 3.53
CA ILE A 40 -14.08 23.96 3.92
C ILE A 40 -14.53 23.09 2.74
N SER A 41 -15.31 23.67 1.81
CA SER A 41 -15.79 22.94 0.64
C SER A 41 -14.63 22.52 -0.26
N THR A 42 -13.75 23.48 -0.55
CA THR A 42 -12.55 23.26 -1.36
C THR A 42 -11.59 22.22 -0.71
N ILE A 43 -11.47 22.27 0.63
CA ILE A 43 -10.64 21.28 1.36
C ILE A 43 -11.24 19.88 1.25
N ARG A 44 -12.56 19.73 1.46
CA ARG A 44 -13.26 18.45 1.35
C ARG A 44 -13.16 17.88 -0.06
N GLU A 45 -13.35 18.69 -1.09
CA GLU A 45 -13.17 18.29 -2.48
C GLU A 45 -11.75 17.81 -2.76
N ALA A 46 -10.73 18.57 -2.32
CA ALA A 46 -9.33 18.20 -2.52
C ALA A 46 -8.91 16.93 -1.76
N LEU A 47 -9.50 16.66 -0.60
CA LEU A 47 -9.31 15.41 0.14
C LEU A 47 -10.00 14.24 -0.56
N ALA A 48 -11.22 14.44 -1.09
CA ALA A 48 -11.93 13.43 -1.86
C ALA A 48 -11.17 13.07 -3.14
N GLU A 49 -10.65 14.07 -3.89
CA GLU A 49 -9.75 13.85 -5.04
C GLU A 49 -8.56 12.94 -4.67
N THR A 50 -7.94 13.21 -3.52
CA THR A 50 -6.83 12.38 -3.03
C THR A 50 -7.30 10.97 -2.66
N GLY A 51 -8.48 10.83 -2.06
CA GLY A 51 -9.12 9.56 -1.72
C GLY A 51 -9.39 8.70 -2.96
N GLU A 52 -9.97 9.28 -4.01
CA GLU A 52 -10.19 8.57 -5.28
C GLU A 52 -8.88 8.07 -5.90
N ALA A 53 -7.81 8.90 -5.86
CA ALA A 53 -6.50 8.49 -6.35
C ALA A 53 -5.91 7.35 -5.52
N VAL A 54 -6.07 7.36 -4.18
CA VAL A 54 -5.66 6.26 -3.30
C VAL A 54 -6.40 4.97 -3.63
N ASP A 55 -7.73 5.04 -3.83
CA ASP A 55 -8.56 3.89 -4.18
C ASP A 55 -8.09 3.23 -5.50
N VAL A 56 -7.77 4.05 -6.52
CA VAL A 56 -7.22 3.53 -7.78
C VAL A 56 -5.85 2.87 -7.57
N ILE A 57 -4.95 3.54 -6.83
CA ILE A 57 -3.60 3.02 -6.57
C ILE A 57 -3.64 1.68 -5.84
N VAL A 58 -4.47 1.57 -4.82
CA VAL A 58 -4.59 0.34 -4.01
C VAL A 58 -5.20 -0.82 -4.82
N ARG A 59 -6.19 -0.55 -5.68
CA ARG A 59 -6.91 -1.59 -6.44
C ARG A 59 -6.23 -1.99 -7.75
N LYS A 60 -5.62 -1.03 -8.46
CA LYS A 60 -5.06 -1.22 -9.82
C LYS A 60 -3.59 -0.88 -9.95
N GLY A 61 -3.00 -0.29 -8.93
CA GLY A 61 -1.64 0.24 -8.99
C GLY A 61 -1.58 1.64 -9.62
N ASN A 62 -0.37 2.03 -10.00
CA ASN A 62 -0.11 3.37 -10.52
C ASN A 62 -0.74 3.58 -11.90
N ILE A 63 -1.35 4.77 -12.09
CA ILE A 63 -1.85 5.20 -13.40
C ILE A 63 -0.69 5.35 -14.41
N PRO A 64 -0.88 4.94 -15.68
CA PRO A 64 0.18 4.99 -16.71
C PRO A 64 0.38 6.40 -17.29
N LEU A 65 0.71 7.38 -16.45
CA LEU A 65 0.98 8.75 -16.86
C LEU A 65 2.31 8.91 -17.61
N GLY A 66 3.30 8.06 -17.33
CA GLY A 66 4.65 8.26 -17.84
C GLY A 66 5.22 9.62 -17.41
N GLN A 67 5.85 10.33 -18.36
CA GLN A 67 6.35 11.71 -18.15
C GLN A 67 5.76 12.64 -19.23
N PRO A 68 4.53 13.11 -19.08
CA PRO A 68 3.91 13.99 -20.08
C PRO A 68 4.71 15.29 -20.23
N TYR A 69 4.91 15.66 -21.50
CA TYR A 69 5.65 16.86 -21.86
C TYR A 69 4.80 18.11 -21.68
N ASP A 70 5.43 19.24 -21.37
CA ASP A 70 4.78 20.55 -21.46
C ASP A 70 4.77 21.00 -22.92
N ILE A 71 3.63 20.88 -23.56
CA ILE A 71 3.44 21.19 -24.99
C ILE A 71 2.71 22.51 -25.24
N GLU A 72 2.46 23.31 -24.19
CA GLU A 72 1.69 24.56 -24.26
C GLU A 72 2.26 25.56 -25.27
N GLU A 73 3.61 25.75 -25.25
CA GLU A 73 4.29 26.65 -26.19
C GLU A 73 4.18 26.15 -27.63
N SER A 74 4.39 24.82 -27.84
CA SER A 74 4.30 24.21 -29.18
C SER A 74 2.90 24.31 -29.76
N LEU A 75 1.86 24.05 -28.95
CA LEU A 75 0.47 24.20 -29.38
C LEU A 75 0.15 25.66 -29.74
N THR A 76 0.63 26.62 -28.93
CA THR A 76 0.42 28.05 -29.18
C THR A 76 1.12 28.49 -30.45
N PHE A 77 2.33 27.96 -30.72
CA PHE A 77 3.07 28.25 -31.93
C PHE A 77 2.37 27.70 -33.19
N ALA A 78 1.91 26.44 -33.15
CA ALA A 78 1.14 25.83 -34.23
C ALA A 78 -0.16 26.61 -34.53
N ARG A 79 -0.91 27.03 -33.49
CA ARG A 79 -2.14 27.84 -33.67
C ARG A 79 -1.90 29.18 -34.38
N LYS A 80 -0.70 29.76 -34.21
CA LYS A 80 -0.30 30.99 -34.93
C LYS A 80 0.16 30.72 -36.36
N GLY A 81 0.06 29.48 -36.86
CA GLY A 81 0.49 29.11 -38.20
C GLY A 81 1.97 28.71 -38.28
N GLY A 82 2.66 28.51 -37.16
CA GLY A 82 4.03 28.05 -37.13
C GLY A 82 4.13 26.55 -37.40
N SER A 83 5.19 26.13 -38.11
CA SER A 83 5.51 24.74 -38.37
C SER A 83 6.32 24.16 -37.21
N LEU A 84 5.84 23.08 -36.59
CA LEU A 84 6.47 22.37 -35.51
C LEU A 84 7.62 21.47 -35.99
N THR A 85 8.65 21.32 -35.18
CA THR A 85 9.72 20.36 -35.44
C THR A 85 9.25 18.90 -35.19
N MET A 86 9.98 17.92 -35.74
CA MET A 86 9.71 16.51 -35.50
C MET A 86 9.68 16.19 -34.00
N ARG A 87 10.62 16.71 -33.23
CA ARG A 87 10.68 16.55 -31.76
C ARG A 87 9.42 17.08 -31.08
N GLN A 88 8.93 18.26 -31.44
CA GLN A 88 7.71 18.83 -30.85
C GLN A 88 6.47 18.00 -31.19
N LEU A 89 6.37 17.52 -32.44
CA LEU A 89 5.29 16.62 -32.87
C LEU A 89 5.33 15.27 -32.12
N LEU A 90 6.51 14.69 -31.89
CA LEU A 90 6.67 13.47 -31.08
C LEU A 90 6.28 13.68 -29.61
N GLN A 91 6.57 14.84 -29.03
CA GLN A 91 6.12 15.18 -27.68
C GLN A 91 4.59 15.29 -27.60
N ILE A 92 3.98 15.90 -28.61
CA ILE A 92 2.51 15.96 -28.72
C ILE A 92 1.95 14.54 -28.87
N LEU A 93 2.48 13.73 -29.80
CA LEU A 93 2.10 12.33 -29.98
C LEU A 93 2.16 11.52 -28.69
N TYR A 94 3.24 11.70 -27.92
CA TYR A 94 3.40 11.04 -26.61
C TYR A 94 2.24 11.38 -25.68
N ASN A 95 1.90 12.66 -25.54
CA ASN A 95 0.81 13.10 -24.68
C ASN A 95 -0.56 12.59 -25.16
N LEU A 96 -0.79 12.52 -26.48
CA LEU A 96 -2.02 11.94 -27.06
C LEU A 96 -2.12 10.43 -26.74
N LYS A 97 -1.02 9.69 -26.83
CA LYS A 97 -0.95 8.27 -26.45
C LYS A 97 -1.19 8.08 -24.95
N VAL A 98 -0.60 8.94 -24.11
CA VAL A 98 -0.82 8.93 -22.63
C VAL A 98 -2.30 9.15 -22.33
N ALA A 99 -2.95 10.13 -22.94
CA ALA A 99 -4.39 10.41 -22.74
C ALA A 99 -5.25 9.18 -23.09
N SER A 100 -4.99 8.53 -24.22
CA SER A 100 -5.70 7.31 -24.65
C SER A 100 -5.49 6.13 -23.68
N ASN A 101 -4.25 5.95 -23.20
CA ASN A 101 -3.91 4.87 -22.26
C ASN A 101 -4.60 5.08 -20.91
N ILE A 102 -4.67 6.33 -20.42
CA ILE A 102 -5.37 6.68 -19.18
C ILE A 102 -6.87 6.34 -19.27
N ILE A 103 -7.54 6.72 -20.37
CA ILE A 103 -8.95 6.39 -20.57
C ILE A 103 -9.14 4.87 -20.52
N THR A 104 -8.27 4.12 -21.18
CA THR A 104 -8.35 2.66 -21.22
C THR A 104 -8.13 2.06 -19.83
N PHE A 105 -7.15 2.58 -19.09
CA PHE A 105 -6.84 2.14 -17.73
C PHE A 105 -8.01 2.39 -16.77
N LEU A 106 -8.68 3.54 -16.86
CA LEU A 106 -9.77 3.93 -15.97
C LEU A 106 -11.12 3.30 -16.32
N LYS A 107 -11.29 2.69 -17.50
CA LYS A 107 -12.55 2.09 -17.97
C LYS A 107 -13.01 0.82 -17.28
N SER A 108 -12.21 0.17 -16.44
CA SER A 108 -12.51 -1.16 -15.88
C SER A 108 -12.84 -1.11 -14.37
N ASP A 109 -13.75 -1.99 -13.92
CA ASP A 109 -14.12 -2.47 -12.56
C ASP A 109 -13.68 -1.65 -11.32
N LEU A 110 -13.73 -0.33 -11.40
CA LEU A 110 -13.54 0.56 -10.24
C LEU A 110 -14.92 0.94 -9.68
N PRO A 111 -15.01 1.21 -8.37
CA PRO A 111 -16.20 1.83 -7.81
C PRO A 111 -16.44 3.20 -8.46
N PRO A 112 -17.61 3.81 -8.32
CA PRO A 112 -17.85 5.16 -8.81
C PRO A 112 -16.81 6.14 -8.23
N LEU A 113 -16.09 6.84 -9.11
CA LEU A 113 -15.06 7.82 -8.77
C LEU A 113 -15.47 9.17 -9.43
N PRO A 114 -16.36 9.95 -8.78
CA PRO A 114 -16.99 11.09 -9.41
C PRO A 114 -16.03 12.10 -10.05
N VAL A 115 -14.91 12.39 -9.40
CA VAL A 115 -13.93 13.36 -9.93
C VAL A 115 -13.12 12.76 -11.08
N ILE A 116 -12.57 11.55 -10.88
CA ILE A 116 -11.76 10.87 -11.90
C ILE A 116 -12.62 10.50 -13.11
N ASP A 117 -13.86 10.04 -12.90
CA ASP A 117 -14.81 9.75 -13.98
C ASP A 117 -15.17 11.00 -14.77
N GLY A 118 -15.41 12.13 -14.08
CA GLY A 118 -15.65 13.43 -14.73
C GLY A 118 -14.44 13.87 -15.59
N ILE A 119 -13.22 13.70 -15.10
CA ILE A 119 -12.01 14.01 -15.89
C ILE A 119 -11.90 13.05 -17.09
N ARG A 120 -12.13 11.75 -16.90
CA ARG A 120 -12.09 10.74 -17.97
C ARG A 120 -13.06 11.05 -19.12
N GLU A 121 -14.28 11.51 -18.81
CA GLU A 121 -15.31 11.84 -19.80
C GLU A 121 -14.95 13.05 -20.66
N VAL A 122 -14.19 13.99 -20.10
CA VAL A 122 -13.79 15.24 -20.78
C VAL A 122 -12.49 15.07 -21.60
N ILE A 123 -11.65 14.07 -21.29
CA ILE A 123 -10.41 13.83 -22.06
C ILE A 123 -10.78 13.38 -23.47
N ALA A 124 -10.34 14.17 -24.47
CA ALA A 124 -10.54 13.88 -25.90
C ALA A 124 -9.43 12.94 -26.44
N THR A 125 -9.78 12.03 -27.33
CA THR A 125 -8.83 11.14 -28.02
C THR A 125 -8.70 11.49 -29.48
N PHE A 126 -7.48 11.40 -30.04
CA PHE A 126 -7.16 11.76 -31.41
C PHE A 126 -6.43 10.62 -32.13
N PRO A 127 -7.07 9.45 -32.33
CA PRO A 127 -6.39 8.28 -32.88
C PRO A 127 -5.83 8.53 -34.29
N ARG A 128 -6.59 9.22 -35.16
CA ARG A 128 -6.13 9.54 -36.53
C ARG A 128 -4.93 10.49 -36.54
N LEU A 129 -4.94 11.55 -35.71
CA LEU A 129 -3.83 12.46 -35.61
C LEU A 129 -2.58 11.76 -35.06
N ALA A 130 -2.74 10.95 -34.02
CA ALA A 130 -1.65 10.18 -33.43
C ALA A 130 -1.05 9.19 -34.45
N GLU A 131 -1.88 8.46 -35.19
CA GLU A 131 -1.45 7.53 -36.24
C GLU A 131 -0.72 8.24 -37.38
N ASN A 132 -1.19 9.43 -37.80
CA ASN A 132 -0.55 10.21 -38.84
C ASN A 132 0.84 10.70 -38.42
N ILE A 133 0.98 11.22 -37.20
CA ILE A 133 2.30 11.66 -36.69
C ILE A 133 3.23 10.44 -36.56
N ASP A 134 2.77 9.34 -35.97
CA ASP A 134 3.54 8.11 -35.75
C ASP A 134 4.02 7.47 -37.08
N ARG A 135 3.19 7.55 -38.12
CA ARG A 135 3.51 7.05 -39.45
C ARG A 135 4.56 7.91 -40.18
N CYS A 136 4.54 9.24 -39.94
CA CYS A 136 5.38 10.19 -40.67
C CYS A 136 6.75 10.40 -40.01
N ILE A 137 6.85 10.29 -38.67
CA ILE A 137 8.05 10.65 -37.92
C ILE A 137 8.59 9.42 -37.18
N LEU A 138 9.83 9.01 -37.50
CA LEU A 138 10.49 7.86 -36.87
C LEU A 138 11.28 8.26 -35.62
N SER A 139 11.97 9.41 -35.68
CA SER A 139 12.76 9.95 -34.56
C SER A 139 12.79 11.49 -34.61
N GLU A 140 13.49 12.11 -33.65
CA GLU A 140 13.63 13.57 -33.58
C GLU A 140 14.29 14.17 -34.84
N ASP A 141 15.10 13.40 -35.57
CA ASP A 141 15.87 13.81 -36.72
C ASP A 141 15.52 13.05 -38.01
N GLU A 142 14.59 12.10 -37.95
CA GLU A 142 14.28 11.23 -39.10
C GLU A 142 12.78 11.15 -39.39
N MET A 143 12.45 11.52 -40.64
CA MET A 143 11.11 11.35 -41.19
C MET A 143 11.03 10.06 -42.01
N ALA A 144 9.93 9.33 -41.88
CA ALA A 144 9.71 8.09 -42.62
C ALA A 144 9.59 8.29 -44.12
N ASP A 145 10.12 7.39 -44.90
CA ASP A 145 9.91 7.38 -46.37
C ASP A 145 8.41 7.27 -46.74
N SER A 146 7.63 6.65 -45.88
CA SER A 146 6.17 6.48 -46.01
C SER A 146 5.37 7.74 -45.66
N ALA A 147 6.02 8.82 -45.20
CA ALA A 147 5.35 10.07 -44.83
C ALA A 147 4.60 10.67 -46.03
N SER A 148 5.21 10.68 -47.23
CA SER A 148 4.51 11.01 -48.46
C SER A 148 5.05 10.18 -49.64
N PRO A 149 4.25 9.97 -50.73
CA PRO A 149 4.74 9.35 -51.96
C PRO A 149 5.86 10.17 -52.61
N GLU A 150 5.79 11.50 -52.49
CA GLU A 150 6.77 12.43 -53.06
C GLU A 150 8.11 12.30 -52.35
N LEU A 151 8.15 12.33 -51.03
CA LEU A 151 9.39 12.15 -50.25
C LEU A 151 10.09 10.82 -50.59
N LYS A 152 9.32 9.75 -50.74
CA LYS A 152 9.82 8.44 -51.12
C LYS A 152 10.45 8.46 -52.52
N ASN A 153 9.84 9.17 -53.47
CA ASN A 153 10.36 9.27 -54.82
C ASN A 153 11.65 10.11 -54.87
N ILE A 154 11.67 11.24 -54.13
CA ILE A 154 12.86 12.10 -54.03
C ILE A 154 14.03 11.31 -53.42
N ARG A 155 13.88 10.65 -52.29
CA ARG A 155 14.91 9.82 -51.64
C ARG A 155 15.42 8.70 -52.54
N ARG A 156 14.54 8.05 -53.32
CA ARG A 156 14.93 7.07 -54.35
C ARG A 156 15.79 7.71 -55.43
N SER A 157 15.45 8.93 -55.83
CA SER A 157 16.23 9.66 -56.82
C SER A 157 17.57 10.09 -56.28
N ILE A 158 17.66 10.56 -55.05
CA ILE A 158 18.92 10.85 -54.32
C ILE A 158 19.80 9.62 -54.29
N ALA A 159 19.27 8.47 -53.89
CA ALA A 159 20.03 7.22 -53.83
C ALA A 159 20.56 6.82 -55.21
N ARG A 160 19.73 6.88 -56.28
CA ARG A 160 20.16 6.60 -57.65
C ARG A 160 21.23 7.56 -58.13
N GLN A 161 21.09 8.84 -57.80
CA GLN A 161 22.06 9.89 -58.22
C GLN A 161 23.38 9.68 -57.51
N ASN A 162 23.38 9.39 -56.22
CA ASN A 162 24.55 9.03 -55.43
C ASN A 162 25.30 7.83 -56.04
N ASP A 163 24.56 6.76 -56.37
CA ASP A 163 25.14 5.58 -56.99
C ASP A 163 25.73 5.90 -58.38
N ALA A 164 25.01 6.68 -59.17
CA ALA A 164 25.50 7.11 -60.50
C ALA A 164 26.78 7.93 -60.43
N ILE A 165 26.86 8.89 -59.48
CA ILE A 165 28.04 9.72 -59.22
C ILE A 165 29.21 8.83 -58.79
N ARG A 166 28.99 7.94 -57.83
CA ARG A 166 30.02 7.01 -57.33
C ARG A 166 30.58 6.12 -58.43
N ASN A 167 29.71 5.55 -59.25
CA ASN A 167 30.08 4.70 -60.37
C ASN A 167 30.90 5.49 -61.41
N ARG A 168 30.50 6.73 -61.70
CA ARG A 168 31.20 7.58 -62.65
C ARG A 168 32.60 7.98 -62.14
N LEU A 169 32.69 8.34 -60.84
CA LEU A 169 33.95 8.67 -60.22
C LEU A 169 34.85 7.44 -60.10
N ASN A 170 34.34 6.28 -59.74
CA ASN A 170 35.12 5.05 -59.73
C ASN A 170 35.71 4.70 -61.08
N ASN A 171 34.98 4.92 -62.16
CA ASN A 171 35.52 4.78 -63.53
C ASN A 171 36.69 5.75 -63.81
N ILE A 172 36.60 6.98 -63.31
CA ILE A 172 37.70 7.97 -63.44
C ILE A 172 38.89 7.52 -62.58
N LEU A 173 38.69 7.06 -61.36
CA LEU A 173 39.75 6.64 -60.44
C LEU A 173 40.48 5.36 -60.92
N ASN A 174 39.77 4.43 -61.57
CA ASN A 174 40.30 3.14 -62.01
C ASN A 174 40.94 3.22 -63.43
N SER A 175 40.82 4.35 -64.14
CA SER A 175 41.53 4.54 -65.43
C SER A 175 43.00 4.50 -65.22
N ALA A 176 43.69 3.69 -66.02
CA ALA A 176 45.17 3.55 -65.98
C ALA A 176 45.89 4.88 -66.19
N ASP A 177 45.37 5.73 -67.05
CA ASP A 177 45.88 7.05 -67.35
C ASP A 177 45.77 8.02 -66.18
N ASN A 178 44.76 7.90 -65.32
CA ASN A 178 44.50 8.85 -64.28
C ASN A 178 45.21 8.47 -62.95
N ARG A 179 45.51 7.18 -62.70
CA ARG A 179 46.12 6.69 -61.46
C ARG A 179 47.42 7.42 -61.06
N THR A 180 48.24 7.82 -61.97
CA THR A 180 49.50 8.52 -61.67
C THR A 180 49.31 9.95 -61.22
N TYR A 181 48.14 10.58 -61.53
CA TYR A 181 47.79 11.97 -61.24
C TYR A 181 47.02 12.13 -59.90
N LEU A 182 46.44 11.04 -59.39
CA LEU A 182 45.70 11.05 -58.18
C LEU A 182 46.59 10.88 -56.95
N GLN A 183 46.29 11.54 -55.87
CA GLN A 183 46.93 11.35 -54.56
C GLN A 183 46.51 10.00 -53.93
N ASP A 184 45.21 9.74 -53.98
CA ASP A 184 44.57 8.48 -53.52
C ASP A 184 43.47 8.08 -54.49
N SER A 185 43.16 6.76 -54.60
CA SER A 185 42.10 6.24 -55.46
C SER A 185 40.80 6.12 -54.67
N ILE A 186 40.37 7.21 -53.99
CA ILE A 186 39.16 7.27 -53.18
C ILE A 186 38.26 8.43 -53.62
N VAL A 187 36.97 8.22 -53.48
CA VAL A 187 35.96 9.29 -53.61
C VAL A 187 35.78 9.93 -52.23
N THR A 188 35.84 11.24 -52.16
CA THR A 188 35.59 12.03 -50.96
C THR A 188 34.49 13.04 -51.18
N ILE A 189 33.94 13.57 -50.05
CA ILE A 189 32.95 14.64 -50.08
C ILE A 189 33.57 15.90 -49.45
N ARG A 190 33.44 17.04 -50.13
CA ARG A 190 33.80 18.35 -49.62
C ARG A 190 32.68 19.30 -49.90
N ASP A 191 32.24 20.08 -48.90
CA ASP A 191 31.10 21.02 -49.02
C ASP A 191 29.82 20.39 -49.63
N GLY A 192 29.57 19.11 -49.28
CA GLY A 192 28.43 18.37 -49.79
C GLY A 192 28.56 17.88 -51.22
N ARG A 193 29.76 17.97 -51.86
CA ARG A 193 30.01 17.54 -53.23
C ARG A 193 30.97 16.39 -53.32
N TYR A 194 30.75 15.48 -54.19
CA TYR A 194 31.67 14.39 -54.50
C TYR A 194 32.86 14.90 -55.28
N VAL A 195 34.05 14.69 -54.77
CA VAL A 195 35.33 15.15 -55.32
C VAL A 195 36.37 14.04 -55.34
N ILE A 196 37.43 14.21 -56.11
CA ILE A 196 38.58 13.32 -56.17
C ILE A 196 39.86 14.05 -55.70
N PRO A 197 40.77 13.38 -54.97
CA PRO A 197 42.02 13.96 -54.51
C PRO A 197 43.11 13.90 -55.67
N VAL A 198 43.43 15.02 -56.21
CA VAL A 198 44.43 15.15 -57.31
C VAL A 198 45.70 15.80 -56.77
N LYS A 199 46.88 15.34 -57.18
CA LYS A 199 48.16 16.00 -56.85
C LYS A 199 48.21 17.40 -57.45
N ALA A 200 48.60 18.39 -56.69
CA ALA A 200 48.59 19.81 -57.12
C ALA A 200 49.34 20.05 -58.44
N GLU A 201 50.46 19.33 -58.68
CA GLU A 201 51.26 19.39 -59.88
C GLU A 201 50.52 18.94 -61.14
N HIS A 202 49.50 18.12 -61.05
CA HIS A 202 48.71 17.57 -62.11
C HIS A 202 47.35 18.25 -62.32
N ARG A 203 47.14 19.41 -61.69
CA ARG A 203 45.87 20.17 -61.75
C ARG A 203 45.33 20.34 -63.16
N SER A 204 46.26 20.66 -64.16
CA SER A 204 45.85 20.92 -65.56
C SER A 204 45.31 19.70 -66.30
N ARG A 205 45.52 18.49 -65.82
CA ARG A 205 45.01 17.24 -66.40
C ARG A 205 43.55 16.93 -66.04
N PHE A 206 43.03 17.52 -64.98
CA PHE A 206 41.64 17.35 -64.57
C PHE A 206 40.85 18.64 -64.72
N ALA A 207 40.03 18.70 -65.79
CA ALA A 207 39.07 19.79 -65.94
C ALA A 207 38.00 19.65 -64.84
N GLY A 208 37.78 20.70 -64.04
CA GLY A 208 36.82 20.67 -62.94
C GLY A 208 37.01 21.84 -61.96
N ILE A 209 36.18 21.84 -60.89
CA ILE A 209 36.14 22.86 -59.85
C ILE A 209 36.92 22.40 -58.65
N ILE A 210 37.78 23.23 -58.09
CA ILE A 210 38.48 22.98 -56.82
C ILE A 210 37.58 23.42 -55.68
N HIS A 211 37.22 22.49 -54.78
CA HIS A 211 36.43 22.76 -53.59
C HIS A 211 37.28 22.91 -52.34
N ASP A 212 38.41 22.19 -52.25
CA ASP A 212 39.25 22.21 -51.06
C ASP A 212 40.69 21.86 -51.43
N GLN A 213 41.67 22.16 -50.56
CA GLN A 213 43.05 21.71 -50.66
C GLN A 213 43.58 21.19 -49.31
N SER A 214 44.52 20.26 -49.35
CA SER A 214 45.18 19.77 -48.14
C SER A 214 45.97 20.86 -47.44
N ALA A 215 46.19 20.74 -46.13
CA ALA A 215 46.87 21.70 -45.29
C ALA A 215 48.35 22.03 -45.85
N THR A 216 48.99 21.09 -46.57
CA THR A 216 50.23 21.25 -47.18
C THR A 216 50.18 21.83 -48.60
N GLY A 217 48.98 22.00 -49.15
CA GLY A 217 48.77 22.41 -50.54
C GLY A 217 49.12 21.34 -51.61
N ALA A 218 49.58 20.15 -51.21
CA ALA A 218 50.03 19.10 -52.13
C ALA A 218 48.86 18.32 -52.79
N THR A 219 47.67 18.36 -52.25
CA THR A 219 46.48 17.68 -52.80
C THR A 219 45.35 18.69 -53.01
N LEU A 220 44.76 18.69 -54.20
CA LEU A 220 43.55 19.45 -54.53
C LEU A 220 42.37 18.51 -54.61
N PHE A 221 41.26 18.88 -53.90
CA PHE A 221 40.00 18.17 -53.99
C PHE A 221 39.20 18.76 -55.15
N ILE A 222 39.18 18.04 -56.26
CA ILE A 222 38.58 18.51 -57.52
C ILE A 222 37.28 17.80 -57.79
N GLU A 223 36.22 18.56 -58.05
CA GLU A 223 34.99 18.09 -58.68
C GLU A 223 35.18 18.01 -60.19
N PRO A 224 35.33 16.83 -60.81
CA PRO A 224 35.49 16.72 -62.21
C PRO A 224 34.36 17.36 -63.03
N GLN A 225 34.65 18.03 -64.15
CA GLN A 225 33.60 18.72 -64.94
C GLN A 225 32.42 17.84 -65.33
N VAL A 226 32.64 16.54 -65.55
CA VAL A 226 31.65 15.54 -65.89
C VAL A 226 30.71 15.18 -64.73
N ILE A 227 31.10 15.55 -63.50
CA ILE A 227 30.33 15.32 -62.28
C ILE A 227 29.58 16.57 -61.82
N VAL A 228 29.98 17.77 -62.22
CA VAL A 228 29.40 19.04 -61.80
C VAL A 228 27.87 19.05 -61.93
N ASN A 229 27.33 18.64 -63.06
CA ASN A 229 25.90 18.60 -63.30
C ASN A 229 25.22 17.59 -62.39
N MET A 230 25.82 16.43 -62.21
CA MET A 230 25.28 15.36 -61.33
C MET A 230 25.25 15.77 -59.86
N ASN A 231 26.29 16.47 -59.39
CA ASN A 231 26.31 17.05 -58.04
C ASN A 231 25.30 18.20 -57.91
N ASN A 232 25.09 19.01 -58.96
CA ASN A 232 24.03 20.03 -58.95
C ASN A 232 22.63 19.41 -58.86
N GLU A 233 22.33 18.38 -59.67
CA GLU A 233 21.11 17.61 -59.61
C GLU A 233 20.88 16.96 -58.23
N LEU A 234 21.96 16.36 -57.65
CA LEU A 234 21.90 15.82 -56.31
C LEU A 234 21.51 16.89 -55.27
N ARG A 235 22.15 18.10 -55.39
CA ARG A 235 21.84 19.22 -54.51
C ARG A 235 20.41 19.75 -54.67
N GLU A 236 19.88 19.78 -55.89
CA GLU A 236 18.52 20.11 -56.17
C GLU A 236 17.53 19.10 -55.52
N LEU A 237 17.86 17.80 -55.59
CA LEU A 237 17.06 16.75 -54.96
C LEU A 237 17.11 16.85 -53.44
N GLU A 238 18.26 17.16 -52.83
CA GLU A 238 18.40 17.38 -51.38
C GLU A 238 17.57 18.58 -50.91
N LEU A 239 17.57 19.68 -51.69
CA LEU A 239 16.72 20.85 -51.41
C LEU A 239 15.25 20.50 -51.56
N ALA A 240 14.88 19.73 -52.60
CA ALA A 240 13.51 19.25 -52.75
C ALA A 240 13.06 18.36 -51.63
N GLU A 241 13.94 17.51 -51.09
CA GLU A 241 13.67 16.70 -49.88
C GLU A 241 13.34 17.57 -48.68
N GLN A 242 14.19 18.62 -48.44
CA GLN A 242 13.95 19.52 -47.33
C GLN A 242 12.62 20.29 -47.47
N VAL A 243 12.32 20.78 -48.67
CA VAL A 243 11.04 21.46 -48.95
C VAL A 243 9.83 20.55 -48.72
N GLU A 244 9.95 19.28 -49.13
CA GLU A 244 8.86 18.30 -48.91
C GLU A 244 8.71 17.95 -47.41
N ILE A 245 9.81 17.79 -46.66
CA ILE A 245 9.80 17.60 -45.21
C ILE A 245 9.11 18.79 -44.54
N ASP A 246 9.50 20.04 -44.91
CA ASP A 246 8.89 21.24 -44.33
C ASP A 246 7.37 21.32 -44.65
N ARG A 247 6.96 20.88 -45.84
CA ARG A 247 5.54 20.80 -46.23
C ARG A 247 4.79 19.79 -45.34
N ILE A 248 5.34 18.60 -45.11
CA ILE A 248 4.73 17.56 -44.28
C ILE A 248 4.63 18.06 -42.81
N LEU A 249 5.69 18.68 -42.30
CA LEU A 249 5.68 19.26 -40.96
C LEU A 249 4.62 20.35 -40.80
N ALA A 250 4.45 21.20 -41.83
CA ALA A 250 3.40 22.23 -41.85
C ALA A 250 1.99 21.62 -41.84
N GLU A 251 1.75 20.55 -42.64
CA GLU A 251 0.47 19.83 -42.65
C GLU A 251 0.15 19.19 -41.30
N LEU A 252 1.13 18.50 -40.67
CA LEU A 252 0.96 17.90 -39.34
C LEU A 252 0.72 18.98 -38.29
N SER A 253 1.43 20.10 -38.38
CA SER A 253 1.25 21.25 -37.46
C SER A 253 -0.11 21.88 -37.61
N SER A 254 -0.62 22.01 -38.83
CA SER A 254 -2.00 22.49 -39.09
C SER A 254 -3.04 21.56 -38.50
N ALA A 255 -2.87 20.22 -38.66
CA ALA A 255 -3.75 19.23 -38.08
C ALA A 255 -3.73 19.29 -36.51
N VAL A 256 -2.59 19.55 -35.90
CA VAL A 256 -2.50 19.79 -34.46
C VAL A 256 -3.22 21.08 -34.06
N ALA A 257 -3.06 22.16 -34.87
CA ALA A 257 -3.68 23.44 -34.60
C ALA A 257 -5.22 23.43 -34.69
N GLU A 258 -5.81 22.59 -35.55
CA GLU A 258 -7.25 22.37 -35.64
C GLU A 258 -7.84 21.89 -34.32
N HIS A 259 -7.08 21.10 -33.57
CA HIS A 259 -7.49 20.52 -32.28
C HIS A 259 -6.86 21.22 -31.06
N PHE A 260 -6.41 22.48 -31.25
CA PHE A 260 -5.70 23.24 -30.20
C PHE A 260 -6.42 23.23 -28.86
N SER A 261 -7.71 23.54 -28.84
CA SER A 261 -8.47 23.71 -27.59
C SER A 261 -8.59 22.43 -26.81
N GLU A 262 -8.87 21.33 -27.51
CA GLU A 262 -9.05 20.03 -26.88
C GLU A 262 -7.71 19.44 -26.41
N ILE A 263 -6.64 19.57 -27.20
CA ILE A 263 -5.30 19.08 -26.79
C ILE A 263 -4.77 19.91 -25.62
N MET A 264 -5.01 21.23 -25.60
CA MET A 264 -4.66 22.11 -24.49
C MET A 264 -5.43 21.75 -23.22
N ASN A 265 -6.73 21.41 -23.35
CA ASN A 265 -7.53 20.94 -22.23
C ASN A 265 -7.01 19.59 -21.70
N ASN A 266 -6.71 18.64 -22.59
CA ASN A 266 -6.07 17.38 -22.20
C ASN A 266 -4.79 17.61 -21.41
N GLN A 267 -3.94 18.55 -21.85
CA GLN A 267 -2.72 18.91 -21.12
C GLN A 267 -3.00 19.31 -19.68
N LYS A 268 -4.03 20.15 -19.46
CA LYS A 268 -4.42 20.59 -18.11
C LYS A 268 -4.94 19.42 -17.28
N LEU A 269 -5.79 18.59 -17.86
CA LEU A 269 -6.37 17.40 -17.17
C LEU A 269 -5.29 16.36 -16.83
N LEU A 270 -4.31 16.14 -17.71
CA LEU A 270 -3.17 15.26 -17.42
C LEU A 270 -2.34 15.79 -16.25
N ILE A 271 -2.10 17.11 -16.17
CA ILE A 271 -1.39 17.72 -15.04
C ILE A 271 -2.22 17.59 -13.76
N GLN A 272 -3.53 17.80 -13.82
CA GLN A 272 -4.43 17.63 -12.68
C GLN A 272 -4.41 16.18 -12.16
N LEU A 273 -4.56 15.20 -13.05
CA LEU A 273 -4.45 13.79 -12.68
C LEU A 273 -3.07 13.47 -12.05
N ASP A 274 -1.99 13.98 -12.62
CA ASP A 274 -0.65 13.78 -12.06
C ASP A 274 -0.54 14.34 -10.64
N MET A 275 -1.11 15.53 -10.39
CA MET A 275 -1.14 16.12 -9.04
C MET A 275 -1.99 15.26 -8.07
N MET A 276 -3.16 14.79 -8.49
CA MET A 276 -4.03 13.93 -7.69
C MET A 276 -3.33 12.62 -7.34
N PHE A 277 -2.73 11.96 -8.34
CA PHE A 277 -2.02 10.69 -8.12
C PHE A 277 -0.71 10.88 -7.34
N ALA A 278 -0.04 12.02 -7.44
CA ALA A 278 1.11 12.33 -6.58
C ALA A 278 0.71 12.44 -5.11
N LYS A 279 -0.44 13.09 -4.80
CA LYS A 279 -1.01 13.13 -3.46
C LYS A 279 -1.38 11.72 -2.97
N GLY A 280 -2.05 10.92 -3.81
CA GLY A 280 -2.41 9.53 -3.49
C GLY A 280 -1.19 8.64 -3.22
N LYS A 281 -0.13 8.73 -4.05
CA LYS A 281 1.14 8.00 -3.82
C LYS A 281 1.80 8.38 -2.50
N LEU A 282 1.81 9.69 -2.17
CA LEU A 282 2.35 10.16 -0.91
C LEU A 282 1.53 9.62 0.27
N ALA A 283 0.20 9.61 0.17
CA ALA A 283 -0.70 9.06 1.18
C ALA A 283 -0.41 7.57 1.44
N VAL A 284 -0.33 6.76 0.38
CA VAL A 284 0.00 5.34 0.50
C VAL A 284 1.38 5.13 1.12
N LYS A 285 2.39 5.90 0.69
CA LYS A 285 3.76 5.82 1.23
C LYS A 285 3.83 6.14 2.72
N MET A 286 3.03 7.11 3.20
CA MET A 286 2.98 7.52 4.61
C MET A 286 2.00 6.68 5.44
N GLN A 287 1.27 5.74 4.85
CA GLN A 287 0.14 5.06 5.48
C GLN A 287 -0.85 6.09 6.06
N ALA A 288 -1.18 7.08 5.26
CA ALA A 288 -2.02 8.20 5.62
C ALA A 288 -3.48 7.91 5.26
N GLU A 289 -4.40 8.34 6.14
CA GLU A 289 -5.83 8.21 5.96
C GLU A 289 -6.48 9.58 5.79
N MET A 290 -7.68 9.61 5.22
CA MET A 290 -8.45 10.83 5.04
C MET A 290 -9.04 11.26 6.38
N PRO A 291 -8.68 12.45 6.91
CA PRO A 291 -9.32 12.97 8.12
C PRO A 291 -10.72 13.51 7.80
N GLU A 292 -11.57 13.55 8.82
CA GLU A 292 -12.83 14.28 8.76
C GLU A 292 -12.58 15.78 8.93
N ILE A 293 -13.13 16.61 8.04
CA ILE A 293 -13.05 18.07 8.16
C ILE A 293 -14.34 18.58 8.79
N SER A 294 -14.20 19.19 9.98
CA SER A 294 -15.33 19.71 10.77
C SER A 294 -15.47 21.22 10.64
N ASP A 295 -16.71 21.67 10.71
CA ASP A 295 -17.07 23.08 10.91
C ASP A 295 -16.90 23.49 12.38
N ASP A 296 -16.92 22.54 13.30
CA ASP A 296 -16.68 22.74 14.71
C ASP A 296 -15.19 22.99 15.00
N ARG A 297 -14.91 23.58 16.15
CA ARG A 297 -13.52 23.85 16.57
C ARG A 297 -12.76 22.64 17.10
N LEU A 298 -13.42 21.49 17.20
CA LEU A 298 -12.84 20.30 17.77
C LEU A 298 -11.79 19.70 16.83
N MET A 299 -10.53 19.68 17.26
CA MET A 299 -9.45 18.91 16.65
C MET A 299 -9.25 17.63 17.46
N VAL A 300 -9.30 16.48 16.80
CA VAL A 300 -8.99 15.17 17.39
C VAL A 300 -8.05 14.44 16.44
N LEU A 301 -6.81 14.30 16.83
CA LEU A 301 -5.82 13.47 16.13
C LEU A 301 -5.69 12.15 16.87
N LYS A 302 -5.92 11.05 16.20
CA LYS A 302 -5.80 9.69 16.71
C LYS A 302 -4.65 8.96 16.03
N GLU A 303 -3.81 8.32 16.84
CA GLU A 303 -2.64 7.57 16.34
C GLU A 303 -1.77 8.39 15.37
N ALA A 304 -1.66 9.70 15.63
CA ALA A 304 -0.99 10.63 14.74
C ALA A 304 0.52 10.46 14.79
N ARG A 305 1.15 10.30 13.64
CA ARG A 305 2.60 10.15 13.48
C ARG A 305 3.19 11.35 12.74
N HIS A 306 4.40 11.76 13.14
CA HIS A 306 5.09 12.84 12.46
C HIS A 306 5.52 12.41 11.04
N PRO A 307 5.07 13.07 9.97
CA PRO A 307 5.25 12.60 8.59
C PRO A 307 6.71 12.59 8.09
N LEU A 308 7.61 13.32 8.76
CA LEU A 308 9.04 13.39 8.43
C LEU A 308 9.89 12.40 9.24
N ILE A 309 9.29 11.66 10.16
CA ILE A 309 9.94 10.57 10.90
C ILE A 309 9.58 9.24 10.23
N ASP A 310 10.54 8.34 10.14
CA ASP A 310 10.32 7.00 9.58
C ASP A 310 9.16 6.30 10.30
N ALA A 311 8.23 5.73 9.54
CA ALA A 311 7.01 5.11 10.07
C ALA A 311 7.29 3.99 11.09
N GLY A 312 8.42 3.28 10.96
CA GLY A 312 8.85 2.26 11.92
C GLY A 312 9.42 2.80 13.23
N LYS A 313 9.77 4.10 13.27
CA LYS A 313 10.35 4.77 14.46
C LYS A 313 9.39 5.79 15.09
N ALA A 314 8.40 6.27 14.33
CA ALA A 314 7.44 7.25 14.79
C ALA A 314 6.47 6.62 15.79
N VAL A 315 6.46 7.10 17.01
CA VAL A 315 5.48 6.70 18.03
C VAL A 315 4.18 7.47 17.79
N PRO A 316 3.03 6.81 17.64
CA PRO A 316 1.75 7.46 17.45
C PRO A 316 1.31 8.20 18.72
N ILE A 317 0.75 9.39 18.55
CA ILE A 317 0.22 10.24 19.64
C ILE A 317 -1.26 10.54 19.42
N ASP A 318 -1.99 10.68 20.52
CA ASP A 318 -3.37 11.18 20.54
C ASP A 318 -3.37 12.61 21.04
N VAL A 319 -3.94 13.55 20.24
CA VAL A 319 -4.07 14.96 20.61
C VAL A 319 -5.50 15.41 20.41
N SER A 320 -6.10 16.02 21.42
CA SER A 320 -7.44 16.60 21.33
C SER A 320 -7.42 18.05 21.82
N ILE A 321 -8.15 18.96 21.17
CA ILE A 321 -8.29 20.36 21.58
C ILE A 321 -9.52 20.99 20.89
N GLY A 322 -10.10 22.02 21.52
CA GLY A 322 -11.23 22.76 20.93
C GLY A 322 -12.62 22.28 21.38
N GLY A 323 -12.70 21.22 22.18
CA GLY A 323 -13.91 20.73 22.80
C GLY A 323 -14.15 21.32 24.20
N SER A 324 -13.92 20.50 25.24
CA SER A 324 -14.01 20.93 26.65
C SER A 324 -12.91 21.95 27.06
N TYR A 325 -11.83 22.01 26.33
CA TYR A 325 -10.73 22.95 26.56
C TYR A 325 -10.17 23.47 25.22
N SER A 326 -9.72 24.73 25.24
CA SER A 326 -9.09 25.41 24.11
C SER A 326 -7.58 25.54 24.26
N THR A 327 -7.03 25.21 25.43
CA THR A 327 -5.59 25.32 25.72
C THR A 327 -5.09 24.00 26.30
N LEU A 328 -4.05 23.43 25.69
CA LEU A 328 -3.36 22.24 26.15
C LEU A 328 -1.93 22.62 26.58
N VAL A 329 -1.59 22.40 27.85
CA VAL A 329 -0.27 22.64 28.41
C VAL A 329 0.49 21.32 28.53
N VAL A 330 1.47 21.08 27.66
CA VAL A 330 2.24 19.84 27.60
C VAL A 330 3.53 19.97 28.41
N THR A 331 3.71 19.08 29.36
CA THR A 331 4.86 19.03 30.28
C THR A 331 5.68 17.75 30.12
N GLY A 332 6.90 17.71 30.68
CA GLY A 332 7.80 16.55 30.57
C GLY A 332 9.22 16.95 30.20
N PRO A 333 10.16 15.98 30.09
CA PRO A 333 11.55 16.27 29.74
C PRO A 333 11.67 16.76 28.28
N ASN A 334 12.71 17.53 27.95
CA ASN A 334 12.93 18.06 26.60
C ASN A 334 13.13 16.94 25.58
N THR A 335 13.79 15.86 25.98
CA THR A 335 13.97 14.65 25.15
C THR A 335 12.70 13.83 24.97
N GLY A 336 11.60 14.14 25.68
CA GLY A 336 10.35 13.38 25.68
C GLY A 336 9.49 13.53 24.42
N GLY A 337 9.83 14.43 23.49
CA GLY A 337 9.08 14.63 22.24
C GLY A 337 8.05 15.77 22.27
N LYS A 338 8.11 16.70 23.23
CA LYS A 338 7.23 17.89 23.34
C LYS A 338 7.19 18.69 22.04
N THR A 339 8.33 19.11 21.53
CA THR A 339 8.48 19.85 20.26
C THR A 339 7.96 19.07 19.07
N VAL A 340 8.21 17.76 19.02
CA VAL A 340 7.70 16.88 17.96
C VAL A 340 6.17 16.81 17.99
N THR A 341 5.56 16.76 19.17
CA THR A 341 4.09 16.78 19.33
C THR A 341 3.49 18.08 18.76
N LEU A 342 4.07 19.24 19.09
CA LEU A 342 3.65 20.54 18.53
C LEU A 342 3.76 20.55 17.00
N LYS A 343 4.95 20.16 16.48
CA LYS A 343 5.20 20.10 15.04
C LYS A 343 4.23 19.11 14.35
N THR A 344 3.96 17.95 14.95
CA THR A 344 3.01 16.97 14.40
C THR A 344 1.62 17.58 14.28
N ALA A 345 1.08 18.15 15.36
CA ALA A 345 -0.25 18.75 15.36
C ALA A 345 -0.40 19.84 14.27
N GLY A 346 0.55 20.78 14.22
CA GLY A 346 0.52 21.88 13.25
C GLY A 346 0.71 21.42 11.81
N LEU A 347 1.65 20.49 11.58
CA LEU A 347 1.94 19.99 10.24
C LEU A 347 0.79 19.16 9.66
N LEU A 348 0.15 18.29 10.45
CA LEU A 348 -1.01 17.51 10.00
C LEU A 348 -2.22 18.40 9.67
N VAL A 349 -2.46 19.47 10.45
CA VAL A 349 -3.46 20.50 10.11
C VAL A 349 -3.16 21.12 8.75
N MET A 350 -1.92 21.55 8.50
CA MET A 350 -1.53 22.14 7.22
C MET A 350 -1.65 21.16 6.05
N MET A 351 -1.30 19.88 6.26
CA MET A 351 -1.47 18.83 5.27
C MET A 351 -2.93 18.61 4.92
N ALA A 352 -3.80 18.43 5.91
CA ALA A 352 -5.23 18.25 5.69
C ALA A 352 -5.86 19.43 4.94
N GLN A 353 -5.55 20.66 5.36
CA GLN A 353 -6.03 21.87 4.70
C GLN A 353 -5.43 22.09 3.29
N SER A 354 -4.44 21.30 2.90
CA SER A 354 -3.90 21.27 1.53
C SER A 354 -4.49 20.13 0.67
N GLY A 355 -5.49 19.42 1.18
CA GLY A 355 -6.08 18.27 0.51
C GLY A 355 -5.17 17.04 0.49
N LEU A 356 -4.30 16.90 1.49
CA LEU A 356 -3.45 15.74 1.69
C LEU A 356 -4.02 14.86 2.81
N HIS A 357 -4.02 13.55 2.62
CA HIS A 357 -4.25 12.62 3.71
C HIS A 357 -3.13 12.73 4.74
N ILE A 358 -3.43 12.39 5.99
CA ILE A 358 -2.51 12.53 7.12
C ILE A 358 -2.14 11.17 7.71
N PRO A 359 -0.91 10.96 8.19
CA PRO A 359 -0.50 9.73 8.88
C PRO A 359 -1.09 9.66 10.29
N ALA A 360 -2.41 9.51 10.36
CA ALA A 360 -3.24 9.36 11.56
C ALA A 360 -4.42 8.45 11.23
N ALA A 361 -5.12 7.94 12.25
CA ALA A 361 -6.32 7.13 12.03
C ALA A 361 -7.42 7.94 11.33
N GLY A 362 -8.20 7.31 10.45
CA GLY A 362 -9.28 7.95 9.66
C GLY A 362 -10.43 8.51 10.51
N THR A 363 -10.47 8.18 11.80
CA THR A 363 -11.37 8.79 12.80
C THR A 363 -10.87 10.14 13.32
N SER A 364 -9.76 10.66 12.81
CA SER A 364 -9.23 11.98 13.17
C SER A 364 -10.10 13.08 12.58
N ILE A 365 -10.36 14.10 13.39
CA ILE A 365 -11.18 15.27 13.05
C ILE A 365 -10.30 16.51 13.05
N ILE A 366 -10.32 17.28 11.98
CA ILE A 366 -9.55 18.52 11.86
C ILE A 366 -10.49 19.69 11.54
N PRO A 367 -10.51 20.72 12.37
CA PRO A 367 -11.23 21.96 12.06
C PRO A 367 -10.43 22.81 11.06
N VAL A 368 -11.09 23.72 10.39
CA VAL A 368 -10.43 24.65 9.47
C VAL A 368 -9.92 25.87 10.25
N PHE A 369 -8.59 26.01 10.31
CA PHE A 369 -7.94 27.18 10.87
C PHE A 369 -7.60 28.21 9.77
N LYS A 370 -7.92 29.48 10.01
CA LYS A 370 -7.47 30.57 9.12
C LYS A 370 -5.98 30.80 9.25
N ASN A 371 -5.49 30.77 10.48
CA ASN A 371 -4.09 30.97 10.78
C ASN A 371 -3.55 29.85 11.66
N VAL A 372 -2.32 29.46 11.36
CA VAL A 372 -1.50 28.64 12.24
C VAL A 372 -0.27 29.46 12.60
N PHE A 373 -0.06 29.67 13.88
CA PHE A 373 1.09 30.38 14.42
C PHE A 373 1.99 29.40 15.16
N ALA A 374 3.28 29.54 15.01
CA ALA A 374 4.25 28.73 15.69
C ALA A 374 5.39 29.58 16.26
N ASP A 375 5.66 29.40 17.52
CA ASP A 375 6.87 29.85 18.19
C ASP A 375 7.61 28.61 18.69
N ILE A 376 8.39 28.00 17.78
CA ILE A 376 9.16 26.77 17.98
C ILE A 376 10.55 27.05 17.42
N GLY A 377 11.59 27.02 18.24
CA GLY A 377 12.95 27.30 17.81
C GLY A 377 13.98 26.48 18.59
N ASP A 378 15.09 26.12 17.93
CA ASP A 378 16.23 25.46 18.54
C ASP A 378 17.11 26.50 19.26
N GLU A 379 17.38 26.31 20.55
CA GLU A 379 18.35 27.07 21.35
C GLU A 379 19.82 26.91 20.90
N GLN A 380 20.07 26.11 19.83
CA GLN A 380 21.45 25.65 19.50
C GLN A 380 22.21 26.50 18.47
N SER A 381 21.71 27.63 18.01
CA SER A 381 22.52 28.53 17.18
C SER A 381 23.41 29.42 18.03
N ILE A 382 24.70 29.09 18.08
CA ILE A 382 25.75 29.74 18.87
C ILE A 382 25.88 31.25 18.60
N GLU A 383 25.39 31.75 17.49
CA GLU A 383 25.47 33.16 17.08
C GLU A 383 24.39 34.08 17.67
N GLN A 384 23.37 33.56 18.40
CA GLN A 384 22.22 34.32 18.89
C GLN A 384 21.97 34.26 20.40
N SER A 385 22.95 33.92 21.21
CA SER A 385 22.81 33.66 22.65
C SER A 385 22.42 34.88 23.55
N LEU A 386 22.28 36.09 23.01
CA LEU A 386 21.77 37.27 23.74
C LEU A 386 20.32 37.63 23.39
N SER A 387 19.62 36.81 22.64
CA SER A 387 18.31 37.16 22.11
C SER A 387 17.23 36.08 22.15
N THR A 388 17.45 34.91 22.75
CA THR A 388 16.45 33.84 22.73
C THR A 388 15.12 34.27 23.31
N PHE A 389 15.11 34.77 24.55
CA PHE A 389 13.92 35.32 25.22
C PHE A 389 13.30 36.48 24.43
N SER A 390 14.14 37.45 24.01
CA SER A 390 13.65 38.62 23.26
C SER A 390 13.06 38.23 21.89
N SER A 391 13.65 37.24 21.24
CA SER A 391 13.17 36.73 19.96
C SER A 391 11.81 36.04 20.11
N HIS A 392 11.66 35.15 21.11
CA HIS A 392 10.39 34.50 21.43
C HIS A 392 9.31 35.53 21.79
N MET A 393 9.65 36.51 22.68
CA MET A 393 8.71 37.56 23.07
C MET A 393 8.26 38.42 21.86
N SER A 394 9.19 38.78 20.98
CA SER A 394 8.82 39.54 19.76
C SER A 394 7.86 38.75 18.88
N ASN A 395 8.11 37.43 18.71
CA ASN A 395 7.23 36.55 17.94
C ASN A 395 5.85 36.42 18.59
N ILE A 396 5.80 36.23 19.92
CA ILE A 396 4.56 36.14 20.69
C ILE A 396 3.78 37.48 20.57
N VAL A 397 4.44 38.61 20.64
CA VAL A 397 3.80 39.93 20.44
C VAL A 397 3.16 40.04 19.07
N ASP A 398 3.83 39.58 18.02
CA ASP A 398 3.27 39.58 16.65
C ASP A 398 2.10 38.61 16.53
N ILE A 399 2.19 37.41 17.12
CA ILE A 399 1.07 36.46 17.20
C ILE A 399 -0.14 37.10 17.90
N LEU A 400 0.06 37.74 19.05
CA LEU A 400 -1.02 38.37 19.83
C LEU A 400 -1.73 39.51 19.11
N LYS A 401 -1.11 40.16 18.10
CA LYS A 401 -1.72 41.19 17.25
C LYS A 401 -2.69 40.59 16.23
N GLU A 402 -2.41 39.37 15.72
CA GLU A 402 -3.12 38.78 14.58
C GLU A 402 -4.04 37.63 14.97
N VAL A 403 -3.87 37.07 16.19
CA VAL A 403 -4.60 35.91 16.68
C VAL A 403 -6.09 36.18 16.82
N ASP A 404 -6.92 35.25 16.36
CA ASP A 404 -8.35 35.25 16.50
C ASP A 404 -8.87 33.85 16.94
N HIS A 405 -10.19 33.72 16.97
CA HIS A 405 -10.87 32.49 17.35
C HIS A 405 -10.75 31.37 16.32
N GLN A 406 -10.25 31.58 15.11
CA GLN A 406 -9.99 30.61 14.05
C GLN A 406 -8.49 30.34 13.89
N SER A 407 -7.72 30.59 14.96
CA SER A 407 -6.27 30.42 14.98
C SER A 407 -5.85 29.21 15.80
N LEU A 408 -4.85 28.47 15.30
CA LEU A 408 -4.08 27.46 16.06
C LEU A 408 -2.74 28.09 16.44
N VAL A 409 -2.42 28.10 17.72
CA VAL A 409 -1.18 28.66 18.27
C VAL A 409 -0.35 27.57 18.92
N LEU A 410 0.91 27.44 18.49
CA LEU A 410 1.86 26.42 18.96
C LEU A 410 3.05 27.12 19.58
N LEU A 411 3.22 26.96 20.89
CA LEU A 411 4.27 27.62 21.68
C LEU A 411 5.19 26.60 22.33
N ASP A 412 6.47 26.64 22.01
CA ASP A 412 7.45 25.72 22.63
C ASP A 412 8.21 26.45 23.74
N GLU A 413 8.45 25.78 24.86
CA GLU A 413 9.16 26.27 26.06
C GLU A 413 8.71 27.64 26.51
N LEU A 414 7.39 27.87 26.59
CA LEU A 414 6.79 29.16 26.91
C LEU A 414 7.30 29.70 28.25
N GLY A 415 7.88 30.90 28.21
CA GLY A 415 8.45 31.63 29.35
C GLY A 415 9.90 31.27 29.64
N ALA A 416 10.57 30.40 28.91
CA ALA A 416 11.97 30.07 29.11
C ALA A 416 12.91 31.23 28.76
N GLY A 417 14.12 31.19 29.30
CA GLY A 417 15.19 32.19 29.03
C GLY A 417 15.18 33.45 29.89
N THR A 418 14.37 33.51 30.96
CA THR A 418 14.37 34.58 31.98
C THR A 418 14.25 34.00 33.39
N ASP A 419 14.10 34.88 34.41
CA ASP A 419 13.83 34.42 35.78
C ASP A 419 12.59 33.49 35.78
N PRO A 420 12.68 32.32 36.43
CA PRO A 420 11.60 31.32 36.40
C PRO A 420 10.25 31.86 36.90
N THR A 421 10.25 32.72 37.90
CA THR A 421 9.01 33.29 38.47
C THR A 421 8.36 34.30 37.52
N GLU A 422 9.19 35.18 36.95
CA GLU A 422 8.74 36.15 35.94
C GLU A 422 8.29 35.45 34.65
N GLY A 423 9.07 34.47 34.19
CA GLY A 423 8.76 33.68 33.01
C GLY A 423 7.43 32.92 33.12
N ALA A 424 7.19 32.30 34.28
CA ALA A 424 5.92 31.59 34.54
C ALA A 424 4.72 32.56 34.59
N ALA A 425 4.87 33.72 35.22
CA ALA A 425 3.81 34.73 35.28
C ALA A 425 3.47 35.31 33.92
N LEU A 426 4.47 35.60 33.08
CA LEU A 426 4.29 36.05 31.70
C LEU A 426 3.61 34.96 30.86
N ALA A 427 4.06 33.69 30.98
CA ALA A 427 3.49 32.58 30.27
C ALA A 427 2.00 32.38 30.58
N ILE A 428 1.59 32.43 31.85
CA ILE A 428 0.19 32.36 32.27
C ILE A 428 -0.60 33.52 31.62
N SER A 429 -0.09 34.75 31.73
CA SER A 429 -0.77 35.93 31.17
C SER A 429 -0.94 35.84 29.64
N VAL A 430 0.03 35.28 28.90
CA VAL A 430 -0.06 35.02 27.46
C VAL A 430 -1.13 33.97 27.18
N LEU A 431 -1.17 32.85 27.92
CA LEU A 431 -2.20 31.81 27.74
C LEU A 431 -3.59 32.32 28.04
N GLU A 432 -3.77 33.16 29.09
CA GLU A 432 -5.05 33.81 29.40
C GLU A 432 -5.50 34.72 28.27
N LYS A 433 -4.59 35.48 27.66
CA LYS A 433 -4.90 36.36 26.54
C LYS A 433 -5.31 35.56 25.30
N LEU A 434 -4.58 34.48 24.95
CA LEU A 434 -4.90 33.60 23.83
C LEU A 434 -6.25 32.91 24.02
N LYS A 435 -6.53 32.44 25.24
CA LYS A 435 -7.82 31.86 25.62
C LYS A 435 -8.96 32.89 25.47
N ALA A 436 -8.76 34.11 25.93
CA ALA A 436 -9.73 35.21 25.80
C ALA A 436 -10.02 35.57 24.34
N CYS A 437 -9.04 35.46 23.43
CA CYS A 437 -9.21 35.55 21.98
C CYS A 437 -9.94 34.34 21.37
N GLY A 438 -10.11 33.26 22.14
CA GLY A 438 -10.75 32.02 21.69
C GLY A 438 -9.87 31.17 20.80
N ALA A 439 -8.57 31.36 20.74
CA ALA A 439 -7.65 30.55 19.95
C ALA A 439 -7.47 29.12 20.52
N CYS A 440 -7.25 28.14 19.65
CA CYS A 440 -6.76 26.84 20.08
C CYS A 440 -5.25 26.94 20.32
N THR A 441 -4.79 26.62 21.53
CA THR A 441 -3.38 26.81 21.92
C THR A 441 -2.78 25.51 22.47
N ILE A 442 -1.65 25.05 21.90
CA ILE A 442 -0.85 23.98 22.47
C ILE A 442 0.48 24.61 22.89
N ALA A 443 0.78 24.58 24.18
CA ALA A 443 2.00 25.15 24.72
C ALA A 443 2.81 24.10 25.46
N THR A 444 4.13 24.11 25.33
CA THR A 444 5.00 23.25 26.13
C THR A 444 5.70 24.07 27.21
N THR A 445 5.96 23.48 28.33
CA THR A 445 6.67 24.12 29.44
C THR A 445 7.31 23.09 30.39
N HIS A 446 8.21 23.55 31.21
CA HIS A 446 8.79 22.82 32.34
C HIS A 446 8.48 23.45 33.73
N TYR A 447 7.65 24.54 33.76
CA TYR A 447 7.31 25.24 35.00
C TYR A 447 6.12 24.58 35.72
N ASN A 448 6.28 24.39 37.03
CA ASN A 448 5.25 23.83 37.90
C ASN A 448 4.03 24.75 38.05
N GLU A 449 4.23 26.06 37.97
CA GLU A 449 3.17 27.08 38.02
C GLU A 449 2.16 26.92 36.90
N LEU A 450 2.61 26.57 35.69
CA LEU A 450 1.73 26.32 34.56
C LEU A 450 0.96 25.00 34.68
N LYS A 451 1.55 23.96 35.32
CA LYS A 451 0.83 22.75 35.68
C LYS A 451 -0.32 23.05 36.68
N LYS A 452 -0.03 23.83 37.73
CA LYS A 452 -1.03 24.28 38.72
C LYS A 452 -2.12 25.13 38.05
N TYR A 453 -1.75 26.05 37.17
CA TYR A 453 -2.67 26.88 36.40
C TYR A 453 -3.65 26.02 35.56
N ALA A 454 -3.13 25.02 34.84
CA ALA A 454 -3.95 24.17 34.02
C ALA A 454 -4.88 23.24 34.82
N LEU A 455 -4.53 22.88 36.07
CA LEU A 455 -5.43 22.13 36.96
C LEU A 455 -6.57 22.97 37.55
N SER A 456 -6.32 24.29 37.72
CA SER A 456 -7.25 25.18 38.41
C SER A 456 -8.12 26.03 37.47
N THR A 457 -7.84 25.99 36.15
CA THR A 457 -8.47 26.92 35.22
C THR A 457 -9.32 26.15 34.22
N GLU A 458 -10.65 26.38 34.22
CA GLU A 458 -11.59 25.81 33.27
C GLU A 458 -11.18 26.12 31.83
N GLY A 459 -11.26 25.16 30.91
CA GLY A 459 -10.91 25.30 29.49
C GLY A 459 -9.40 25.24 29.20
N VAL A 460 -8.58 24.94 30.22
CA VAL A 460 -7.16 24.63 30.10
C VAL A 460 -6.92 23.20 30.57
N GLU A 461 -6.20 22.40 29.82
CA GLU A 461 -5.95 20.99 30.14
C GLU A 461 -4.43 20.71 30.23
N ASN A 462 -4.02 19.81 31.12
CA ASN A 462 -2.66 19.32 31.19
C ASN A 462 -2.43 18.16 30.24
N GLY A 463 -1.24 18.11 29.66
CA GLY A 463 -0.68 16.95 28.95
C GLY A 463 0.71 16.63 29.48
N SER A 464 1.07 15.37 29.50
CA SER A 464 2.42 14.94 29.85
C SER A 464 3.01 13.99 28.83
N MET A 465 4.31 14.15 28.57
CA MET A 465 5.05 13.14 27.82
C MET A 465 5.45 12.01 28.76
N GLU A 466 4.99 10.79 28.43
CA GLU A 466 5.31 9.61 29.23
C GLU A 466 6.81 9.32 29.20
N PHE A 467 7.38 9.01 30.36
CA PHE A 467 8.78 8.66 30.51
C PHE A 467 8.91 7.35 31.28
N ASP A 468 9.60 6.37 30.72
CA ASP A 468 9.85 5.12 31.44
C ASP A 468 11.06 5.24 32.34
N VAL A 469 10.79 5.33 33.64
CA VAL A 469 11.82 5.41 34.66
C VAL A 469 12.65 4.11 34.76
N LYS A 470 12.12 2.96 34.33
CA LYS A 470 12.84 1.67 34.37
C LYS A 470 13.97 1.63 33.34
N THR A 471 13.68 2.07 32.13
CA THR A 471 14.62 2.08 31.00
C THR A 471 15.37 3.40 30.83
N LEU A 472 15.02 4.44 31.61
CA LEU A 472 15.52 5.83 31.50
C LEU A 472 15.33 6.40 30.08
N SER A 473 14.27 6.02 29.40
CA SER A 473 14.01 6.45 28.04
C SER A 473 12.61 7.02 27.90
N PRO A 474 12.40 7.99 27.00
CA PRO A 474 11.08 8.50 26.70
C PRO A 474 10.30 7.44 25.91
N THR A 475 9.02 7.27 26.22
CA THR A 475 8.11 6.45 25.41
C THR A 475 7.49 7.23 24.26
N TYR A 476 7.66 8.55 24.23
CA TYR A 476 7.09 9.52 23.26
C TYR A 476 5.56 9.53 23.21
N ARG A 477 4.88 8.94 24.18
CA ARG A 477 3.40 8.95 24.27
C ARG A 477 2.93 10.19 25.01
N LEU A 478 1.87 10.83 24.50
CA LEU A 478 1.22 11.96 25.16
C LEU A 478 0.04 11.45 26.00
N LEU A 479 0.05 11.77 27.29
CA LEU A 479 -1.02 11.50 28.24
C LEU A 479 -1.77 12.80 28.53
N THR A 480 -2.99 12.97 28.03
CA THR A 480 -3.82 14.18 28.25
C THR A 480 -4.58 14.09 29.57
N GLY A 481 -4.69 15.21 30.29
CA GLY A 481 -5.38 15.31 31.60
C GLY A 481 -4.54 14.86 32.79
N ILE A 482 -3.25 14.69 32.58
CA ILE A 482 -2.27 14.42 33.65
C ILE A 482 -1.13 15.40 33.49
N PRO A 483 -0.78 16.21 34.51
CA PRO A 483 0.44 16.98 34.48
C PRO A 483 1.67 16.07 34.63
N GLY A 484 2.73 16.40 33.90
CA GLY A 484 3.97 15.62 33.93
C GLY A 484 4.70 15.73 35.27
N LYS A 485 5.24 14.61 35.70
CA LYS A 485 6.06 14.46 36.87
C LYS A 485 7.52 14.86 36.61
N SER A 486 8.17 15.41 37.62
CA SER A 486 9.61 15.67 37.59
C SER A 486 10.38 14.43 38.04
N ASN A 487 11.02 13.70 37.09
CA ASN A 487 11.76 12.48 37.40
C ASN A 487 13.26 12.74 37.67
N ALA A 488 13.66 14.01 37.96
CA ALA A 488 15.06 14.37 38.06
C ALA A 488 15.81 13.56 39.13
N PHE A 489 15.24 13.37 40.33
CA PHE A 489 15.87 12.61 41.39
C PHE A 489 16.02 11.13 41.08
N GLU A 490 14.99 10.52 40.49
CA GLU A 490 15.04 9.11 40.10
C GLU A 490 16.03 8.86 38.95
N ILE A 491 16.09 9.77 37.99
CA ILE A 491 17.07 9.72 36.90
C ILE A 491 18.48 9.88 37.48
N SER A 492 18.72 10.88 38.39
CA SER A 492 20.02 11.12 39.01
C SER A 492 20.49 9.92 39.84
N ARG A 493 19.59 9.30 40.61
CA ARG A 493 19.85 8.08 41.36
C ARG A 493 20.33 6.94 40.48
N LYS A 494 19.65 6.70 39.38
CA LYS A 494 20.03 5.64 38.42
C LYS A 494 21.32 5.95 37.68
N LEU A 495 21.63 7.22 37.45
CA LEU A 495 22.91 7.64 36.86
C LEU A 495 24.08 7.57 37.83
N GLY A 496 23.82 7.24 39.10
CA GLY A 496 24.84 6.98 40.09
C GLY A 496 25.14 8.15 41.00
N LEU A 497 24.28 9.21 41.08
CA LEU A 497 24.38 10.26 42.04
C LEU A 497 24.13 9.69 43.46
N SER A 498 24.97 10.05 44.43
CA SER A 498 24.87 9.49 45.80
C SER A 498 23.54 9.88 46.47
N GLU A 499 22.98 8.98 47.27
CA GLU A 499 21.73 9.22 48.01
C GLU A 499 21.83 10.44 48.93
N GLU A 500 23.00 10.68 49.55
CA GLU A 500 23.22 11.88 50.38
C GLU A 500 22.97 13.21 49.66
N ILE A 501 23.35 13.27 48.35
CA ILE A 501 23.14 14.49 47.55
C ILE A 501 21.65 14.59 47.20
N ILE A 502 21.01 13.47 46.83
CA ILE A 502 19.59 13.42 46.49
C ILE A 502 18.72 13.77 47.69
N ASP A 503 19.03 13.23 48.88
CA ASP A 503 18.31 13.53 50.12
C ASP A 503 18.45 14.98 50.49
N ARG A 504 19.67 15.53 50.38
CA ARG A 504 19.88 16.96 50.61
C ARG A 504 19.14 17.84 49.61
N ALA A 505 19.12 17.49 48.33
CA ALA A 505 18.38 18.24 47.34
C ALA A 505 16.86 18.18 47.59
N SER A 506 16.34 17.02 47.99
CA SER A 506 14.95 16.86 48.39
C SER A 506 14.55 17.72 49.60
N GLN A 507 15.44 17.84 50.60
CA GLN A 507 15.20 18.70 51.76
C GLN A 507 15.19 20.19 51.46
N LEU A 508 15.79 20.60 50.34
CA LEU A 508 15.81 22.00 49.86
C LEU A 508 14.55 22.39 49.06
N LEU A 509 13.73 21.42 48.68
CA LEU A 509 12.44 21.71 48.04
C LEU A 509 11.42 22.23 49.05
N GLU A 510 10.57 23.14 48.64
CA GLU A 510 9.46 23.64 49.44
C GLU A 510 8.44 22.52 49.76
N ARG A 511 7.94 22.50 51.00
CA ARG A 511 6.95 21.48 51.42
C ARG A 511 5.66 21.47 50.57
N GLY A 512 5.32 22.59 49.94
CA GLY A 512 4.18 22.71 49.03
C GLY A 512 4.36 21.98 47.73
N ASP A 513 5.55 21.97 47.17
CA ASP A 513 5.89 21.30 45.93
C ASP A 513 5.98 19.77 46.12
N ILE A 514 6.48 19.32 47.29
CA ILE A 514 6.53 17.89 47.62
C ILE A 514 5.11 17.29 47.67
N ARG A 515 4.20 17.95 48.39
CA ARG A 515 2.79 17.48 48.46
C ARG A 515 2.08 17.48 47.07
N PHE A 516 2.39 18.46 46.26
CA PHE A 516 1.83 18.54 44.91
C PHE A 516 2.33 17.38 44.04
N GLU A 517 3.62 17.05 44.08
CA GLU A 517 4.19 15.90 43.35
C GLU A 517 3.59 14.55 43.82
N GLU A 518 3.34 14.37 45.14
CA GLU A 518 2.68 13.16 45.69
C GLU A 518 1.25 12.98 45.17
N VAL A 519 0.47 14.07 45.03
CA VAL A 519 -0.87 14.04 44.44
C VAL A 519 -0.80 13.73 42.96
N LEU A 520 0.17 14.26 42.25
CA LEU A 520 0.38 13.95 40.83
C LEU A 520 0.68 12.45 40.62
N ASP A 521 1.48 11.86 41.54
CA ASP A 521 1.80 10.43 41.52
C ASP A 521 0.56 9.54 41.63
N ALA A 522 -0.39 9.93 42.50
CA ALA A 522 -1.63 9.20 42.67
C ALA A 522 -2.52 9.30 41.39
N ILE A 523 -2.69 10.54 40.88
CA ILE A 523 -3.46 10.79 39.65
C ILE A 523 -2.90 10.05 38.45
N GLU A 524 -1.57 10.07 38.26
CA GLU A 524 -0.92 9.38 37.14
C GLU A 524 -1.14 7.87 37.17
N ARG A 525 -1.00 7.25 38.37
CA ARG A 525 -1.22 5.82 38.57
C ARG A 525 -2.65 5.43 38.27
N ASP A 526 -3.63 6.14 38.81
CA ASP A 526 -5.05 5.84 38.65
C ASP A 526 -5.47 5.97 37.18
N LYS A 527 -4.98 7.01 36.50
CA LYS A 527 -5.33 7.23 35.11
C LYS A 527 -4.63 6.25 34.15
N LYS A 528 -3.39 5.88 34.41
CA LYS A 528 -2.68 4.85 33.65
C LYS A 528 -3.41 3.50 33.77
N GLN A 529 -3.86 3.15 34.95
CA GLN A 529 -4.65 1.95 35.16
C GLN A 529 -5.99 2.02 34.40
N ALA A 530 -6.69 3.15 34.44
CA ALA A 530 -7.94 3.35 33.72
C ALA A 530 -7.74 3.29 32.20
N GLU A 531 -6.63 3.81 31.68
CA GLU A 531 -6.32 3.76 30.24
C GLU A 531 -5.96 2.33 29.79
N GLU A 532 -5.20 1.57 30.61
CA GLU A 532 -4.91 0.16 30.35
C GLU A 532 -6.21 -0.68 30.32
N GLU A 533 -7.10 -0.48 31.30
CA GLU A 533 -8.42 -1.13 31.34
C GLU A 533 -9.29 -0.76 30.13
N ARG A 534 -9.27 0.50 29.70
CA ARG A 534 -10.00 0.98 28.53
C ARG A 534 -9.46 0.38 27.24
N MET A 535 -8.16 0.27 27.09
CA MET A 535 -7.53 -0.36 25.91
C MET A 535 -7.84 -1.85 25.82
N GLU A 536 -7.84 -2.54 26.97
CA GLU A 536 -8.26 -3.96 27.05
C GLU A 536 -9.74 -4.13 26.69
N ALA A 537 -10.60 -3.27 27.20
CA ALA A 537 -12.02 -3.26 26.86
C ALA A 537 -12.26 -2.99 25.36
N ALA A 538 -11.51 -2.06 24.76
CA ALA A 538 -11.60 -1.75 23.33
C ALA A 538 -11.14 -2.94 22.46
N ARG A 539 -10.07 -3.64 22.86
CA ARG A 539 -9.61 -4.87 22.18
C ARG A 539 -10.66 -5.97 22.24
N LEU A 540 -11.22 -6.21 23.42
CA LEU A 540 -12.28 -7.20 23.61
C LEU A 540 -13.52 -6.89 22.77
N LEU A 541 -13.92 -5.61 22.70
CA LEU A 541 -15.05 -5.18 21.86
C LEU A 541 -14.77 -5.41 20.37
N ASN A 542 -13.56 -5.17 19.91
CA ASN A 542 -13.18 -5.38 18.50
C ASN A 542 -13.16 -6.88 18.16
N ASP A 543 -12.65 -7.71 19.06
CA ASP A 543 -12.65 -9.16 18.91
C ASP A 543 -14.09 -9.72 18.91
N MET A 544 -14.97 -9.21 19.78
CA MET A 544 -16.40 -9.58 19.78
C MET A 544 -17.09 -9.18 18.46
N LYS A 545 -16.84 -7.97 17.93
CA LYS A 545 -17.38 -7.54 16.63
C LYS A 545 -16.92 -8.43 15.49
N LYS A 546 -15.64 -8.81 15.50
CA LYS A 546 -15.06 -9.73 14.50
C LYS A 546 -15.72 -11.10 14.58
N GLN A 547 -15.85 -11.66 15.77
CA GLN A 547 -16.53 -12.95 15.99
C GLN A 547 -18.00 -12.91 15.57
N GLN A 548 -18.71 -11.82 15.86
CA GLN A 548 -20.09 -11.62 15.43
C GLN A 548 -20.21 -11.59 13.90
N SER A 549 -19.33 -10.86 13.21
CA SER A 549 -19.29 -10.83 11.74
C SER A 549 -19.00 -12.20 11.13
N ASP A 550 -18.07 -12.96 11.72
CA ASP A 550 -17.74 -14.30 11.24
C ASP A 550 -18.89 -15.30 11.49
N MET A 551 -19.60 -15.20 12.64
CA MET A 551 -20.80 -15.99 12.91
C MET A 551 -21.92 -15.68 11.91
N GLU A 552 -22.11 -14.41 11.58
CA GLU A 552 -23.14 -13.99 10.63
C GLU A 552 -22.86 -14.50 9.20
N LYS A 553 -21.60 -14.44 8.76
CA LYS A 553 -21.16 -15.04 7.48
C LYS A 553 -21.38 -16.55 7.46
N ARG A 554 -21.05 -17.24 8.56
CA ARG A 554 -21.24 -18.69 8.67
C ARG A 554 -22.72 -19.09 8.66
N ARG A 555 -23.56 -18.29 9.29
CA ARG A 555 -25.02 -18.46 9.25
C ARG A 555 -25.56 -18.30 7.84
N GLN A 556 -25.19 -17.24 7.12
CA GLN A 556 -25.60 -17.04 5.72
C GLN A 556 -25.15 -18.20 4.82
N GLN A 557 -23.95 -18.72 5.04
CA GLN A 557 -23.44 -19.88 4.30
C GLN A 557 -24.31 -21.14 4.57
N LEU A 558 -24.66 -21.39 5.82
CA LEU A 558 -25.51 -22.52 6.20
C LEU A 558 -26.92 -22.40 5.59
N ASP A 559 -27.52 -21.21 5.61
CA ASP A 559 -28.82 -20.96 5.00
C ASP A 559 -28.81 -21.20 3.47
N LEU A 560 -27.72 -20.83 2.80
CA LEU A 560 -27.52 -21.09 1.36
C LEU A 560 -27.35 -22.59 1.09
N ASP A 561 -26.63 -23.30 1.91
CA ASP A 561 -26.41 -24.73 1.75
C ASP A 561 -27.69 -25.53 2.08
N GLU A 562 -28.46 -25.10 3.08
CA GLU A 562 -29.79 -25.67 3.38
C GLU A 562 -30.75 -25.49 2.17
N GLN A 563 -30.79 -24.28 1.57
CA GLN A 563 -31.64 -24.05 0.38
C GLN A 563 -31.22 -24.94 -0.80
N LYS A 564 -29.91 -25.16 -1.00
CA LYS A 564 -29.40 -26.06 -2.05
C LYS A 564 -29.81 -27.50 -1.79
N ILE A 565 -29.73 -27.98 -0.55
CA ILE A 565 -30.12 -29.32 -0.17
C ILE A 565 -31.63 -29.53 -0.42
N ILE A 566 -32.45 -28.56 0.04
CA ILE A 566 -33.92 -28.62 -0.14
C ILE A 566 -34.28 -28.59 -1.64
N SER A 567 -33.63 -27.77 -2.44
CA SER A 567 -33.91 -27.71 -3.89
C SER A 567 -33.55 -29.01 -4.61
N ARG A 568 -32.41 -29.64 -4.27
CA ARG A 568 -32.01 -30.94 -4.78
C ARG A 568 -33.00 -32.05 -4.38
N ALA A 569 -33.42 -32.05 -3.12
CA ALA A 569 -34.39 -33.02 -2.62
C ALA A 569 -35.77 -32.89 -3.33
N LYS A 570 -36.18 -31.65 -3.64
CA LYS A 570 -37.41 -31.40 -4.42
C LYS A 570 -37.30 -31.86 -5.88
N GLU A 571 -36.16 -31.67 -6.52
CA GLU A 571 -35.90 -32.17 -7.89
C GLU A 571 -35.92 -33.69 -7.91
N GLU A 572 -35.20 -34.35 -6.98
CA GLU A 572 -35.17 -35.81 -6.87
C GLU A 572 -36.58 -36.41 -6.62
N ALA A 573 -37.36 -35.80 -5.73
CA ALA A 573 -38.74 -36.21 -5.49
C ALA A 573 -39.61 -36.06 -6.75
N ARG A 574 -39.40 -35.00 -7.54
CA ARG A 574 -40.12 -34.78 -8.79
C ARG A 574 -39.80 -35.82 -9.83
N ASP A 575 -38.52 -36.21 -9.94
CA ASP A 575 -38.10 -37.25 -10.90
C ASP A 575 -38.65 -38.62 -10.52
N ILE A 576 -38.64 -38.99 -9.24
CA ILE A 576 -39.24 -40.22 -8.74
C ILE A 576 -40.74 -40.28 -9.03
N LEU A 577 -41.50 -39.18 -8.76
CA LEU A 577 -42.92 -39.10 -9.04
C LEU A 577 -43.23 -39.16 -10.56
N LYS A 578 -42.37 -38.60 -11.40
CA LYS A 578 -42.48 -38.69 -12.84
C LYS A 578 -42.29 -40.12 -13.34
N GLU A 579 -41.27 -40.83 -12.87
CA GLU A 579 -41.02 -42.23 -13.22
C GLU A 579 -42.17 -43.16 -12.78
N ALA A 580 -42.67 -42.97 -11.56
CA ALA A 580 -43.81 -43.71 -11.04
C ALA A 580 -45.07 -43.45 -11.87
N ARG A 581 -45.35 -42.19 -12.32
CA ARG A 581 -46.46 -41.81 -13.16
C ARG A 581 -46.36 -42.45 -14.57
N ASP A 582 -45.16 -42.46 -15.17
CA ASP A 582 -44.93 -43.04 -16.49
C ASP A 582 -45.12 -44.55 -16.42
N THR A 583 -44.63 -45.23 -15.42
CA THR A 583 -44.80 -46.68 -15.21
C THR A 583 -46.26 -47.03 -14.98
N ALA A 584 -46.99 -46.28 -14.14
CA ALA A 584 -48.45 -46.47 -13.97
C ALA A 584 -49.24 -46.25 -15.25
N GLY A 585 -48.82 -45.23 -16.04
CA GLY A 585 -49.41 -44.97 -17.35
C GLY A 585 -49.20 -46.10 -18.38
N GLU A 586 -48.03 -46.78 -18.37
CA GLU A 586 -47.74 -47.96 -19.19
C GLU A 586 -48.57 -49.16 -18.79
N VAL A 587 -48.61 -49.47 -17.50
CA VAL A 587 -49.40 -50.57 -16.96
C VAL A 587 -50.90 -50.38 -17.25
N SER A 588 -51.38 -49.16 -17.11
CA SER A 588 -52.80 -48.80 -17.43
C SER A 588 -53.13 -48.99 -18.91
N ARG A 589 -52.18 -48.62 -19.82
CA ARG A 589 -52.36 -48.85 -21.25
C ARG A 589 -52.35 -50.36 -21.58
N GLU A 590 -51.49 -51.17 -20.95
CA GLU A 590 -51.45 -52.58 -21.14
C GLU A 590 -52.69 -53.30 -20.58
N LEU A 591 -53.18 -52.86 -19.42
CA LEU A 591 -54.43 -53.34 -18.83
C LEU A 591 -55.67 -53.09 -19.74
N ARG A 592 -55.76 -51.92 -20.39
CA ARG A 592 -56.80 -51.65 -21.40
C ARG A 592 -56.70 -52.52 -22.61
N LYS A 593 -55.55 -52.99 -23.00
CA LYS A 593 -55.36 -53.97 -24.10
C LYS A 593 -55.82 -55.41 -23.72
N LEU A 594 -55.78 -55.75 -22.43
CA LEU A 594 -56.22 -57.05 -21.91
C LEU A 594 -57.76 -57.26 -22.03
N ASN A 595 -58.54 -56.17 -22.04
CA ASN A 595 -59.99 -56.24 -22.26
C ASN A 595 -60.45 -56.64 -23.66
N LYS A 596 -59.50 -56.78 -24.61
CA LYS A 596 -59.74 -57.19 -25.99
C LYS A 596 -59.27 -58.59 -26.28
N ILE A 597 -58.89 -59.42 -25.28
CA ILE A 597 -58.36 -60.79 -25.47
C ILE A 597 -59.41 -61.81 -24.99
N ASP A 598 -59.91 -62.67 -25.85
CA ASP A 598 -60.97 -63.68 -25.60
C ASP A 598 -60.42 -64.91 -24.86
N SER A 599 -59.11 -65.13 -24.68
CA SER A 599 -58.53 -66.33 -24.05
C SER A 599 -58.16 -66.06 -22.59
N LEU A 600 -58.78 -66.75 -21.65
CA LEU A 600 -58.60 -66.64 -20.18
C LEU A 600 -57.13 -66.99 -19.78
N GLY A 601 -56.44 -67.87 -20.45
CA GLY A 601 -55.10 -68.29 -20.14
C GLY A 601 -54.03 -67.26 -20.53
N GLU A 602 -54.17 -66.56 -21.64
CA GLU A 602 -53.30 -65.45 -22.06
C GLU A 602 -53.50 -64.22 -21.22
N ARG A 603 -54.73 -63.97 -20.79
CA ARG A 603 -55.10 -62.82 -19.95
C ARG A 603 -54.44 -62.93 -18.58
N ASN A 604 -54.44 -64.08 -17.92
CA ASN A 604 -53.79 -64.30 -16.67
C ASN A 604 -52.24 -64.20 -16.75
N LYS A 605 -51.61 -64.70 -17.79
CA LYS A 605 -50.17 -64.62 -18.04
C LYS A 605 -49.72 -63.15 -18.19
N ARG A 606 -50.50 -62.33 -18.88
CA ARG A 606 -50.19 -60.87 -19.07
C ARG A 606 -50.50 -60.10 -17.84
N PHE A 607 -51.48 -60.46 -17.03
CA PHE A 607 -51.77 -59.84 -15.77
C PHE A 607 -50.63 -60.07 -14.77
N ASP A 608 -50.13 -61.32 -14.68
CA ASP A 608 -48.99 -61.60 -13.81
C ASP A 608 -47.69 -60.92 -14.29
N LYS A 609 -47.51 -60.72 -15.59
CA LYS A 609 -46.39 -59.97 -16.15
C LYS A 609 -46.43 -58.49 -15.76
N ASN A 610 -47.62 -57.88 -15.77
CA ASN A 610 -47.81 -56.47 -15.41
C ASN A 610 -47.65 -56.26 -13.88
N ARG A 611 -48.06 -57.27 -13.09
CA ARG A 611 -47.84 -57.29 -11.64
C ARG A 611 -46.37 -57.39 -11.28
N ARG A 612 -45.59 -58.19 -12.02
CA ARG A 612 -44.13 -58.26 -11.89
C ARG A 612 -43.46 -56.93 -12.29
N LYS A 613 -43.86 -56.28 -13.35
CA LYS A 613 -43.33 -55.00 -13.75
C LYS A 613 -43.54 -53.90 -12.68
N LEU A 614 -44.72 -53.86 -12.07
CA LEU A 614 -45.03 -52.93 -10.97
C LEU A 614 -44.15 -53.20 -9.75
N LYS A 615 -43.97 -54.46 -9.40
CA LYS A 615 -43.09 -54.88 -8.29
C LYS A 615 -41.64 -54.56 -8.58
N GLU A 616 -41.14 -54.80 -9.77
CA GLU A 616 -39.78 -54.43 -10.24
C GLU A 616 -39.55 -52.92 -10.24
N ALA A 617 -40.56 -52.11 -10.53
CA ALA A 617 -40.45 -50.63 -10.44
C ALA A 617 -40.45 -50.16 -8.98
N GLU A 618 -41.26 -50.79 -8.11
CA GLU A 618 -41.27 -50.52 -6.64
C GLU A 618 -39.91 -50.94 -6.01
N ASP A 619 -39.40 -52.09 -6.37
CA ASP A 619 -38.09 -52.58 -5.92
C ASP A 619 -36.93 -51.66 -6.40
N ARG A 620 -36.95 -51.16 -7.63
CA ARG A 620 -35.96 -50.15 -8.16
C ARG A 620 -36.02 -48.83 -7.40
N VAL A 621 -37.21 -48.30 -7.16
CA VAL A 621 -37.34 -47.06 -6.37
C VAL A 621 -36.82 -47.25 -4.97
N SER A 622 -37.12 -48.42 -4.35
CA SER A 622 -36.67 -48.80 -2.99
C SER A 622 -35.15 -49.03 -2.98
N GLU A 623 -34.56 -49.75 -3.95
CA GLU A 623 -33.13 -49.99 -4.06
C GLU A 623 -32.32 -48.70 -4.32
N ASN A 624 -32.86 -47.73 -5.11
CA ASN A 624 -32.19 -46.44 -5.35
C ASN A 624 -32.20 -45.55 -4.10
N LEU A 625 -33.24 -45.63 -3.25
CA LEU A 625 -33.28 -44.97 -1.94
C LEU A 625 -32.25 -45.57 -0.98
N ILE A 626 -32.09 -46.92 -0.96
CA ILE A 626 -31.15 -47.63 -0.07
C ILE A 626 -29.71 -47.47 -0.55
N ARG A 627 -29.43 -47.47 -1.86
CA ARG A 627 -28.05 -47.33 -2.41
C ARG A 627 -27.42 -45.96 -2.17
N ARG A 628 -28.21 -44.89 -2.01
CA ARG A 628 -27.69 -43.53 -1.75
C ARG A 628 -27.37 -43.25 -0.27
N VAL A 629 -27.82 -44.08 0.65
CA VAL A 629 -27.50 -43.98 2.08
C VAL A 629 -26.20 -44.70 2.43
N ASN A 630 -25.72 -45.62 1.56
CA ASN A 630 -24.53 -46.44 1.81
C ASN A 630 -23.31 -45.92 0.98
N GLN A 631 -22.79 -44.75 1.31
CA GLN A 631 -21.44 -44.35 0.89
C GLN A 631 -20.47 -44.52 2.07
N SER A 632 -19.92 -45.71 2.17
CA SER A 632 -18.71 -46.25 2.76
C SER A 632 -19.03 -47.53 3.54
N PRO A 633 -18.79 -48.72 2.98
CA PRO A 633 -18.91 -49.95 3.76
C PRO A 633 -17.83 -49.97 4.82
N VAL A 634 -18.22 -50.22 6.06
CA VAL A 634 -17.30 -50.45 7.18
C VAL A 634 -16.57 -51.78 6.92
N ASP A 635 -15.23 -51.75 6.86
CA ASP A 635 -14.45 -52.96 6.70
C ASP A 635 -14.42 -53.71 8.03
N ALA A 636 -14.62 -55.02 8.00
CA ALA A 636 -14.66 -55.87 9.21
C ALA A 636 -13.34 -55.80 10.00
N ALA A 637 -12.22 -55.41 9.34
CA ALA A 637 -10.91 -55.21 9.97
C ALA A 637 -10.80 -53.96 10.81
N ASP A 638 -11.64 -52.95 10.57
CA ASP A 638 -11.59 -51.63 11.28
C ASP A 638 -12.51 -51.57 12.49
N LEU A 639 -13.36 -52.58 12.74
CA LEU A 639 -14.32 -52.61 13.82
C LEU A 639 -13.75 -53.25 15.08
N LYS A 640 -13.96 -52.68 16.26
CA LYS A 640 -13.57 -53.22 17.57
C LYS A 640 -14.79 -53.32 18.47
N ILE A 641 -14.75 -54.32 19.37
CA ILE A 641 -15.78 -54.44 20.42
C ILE A 641 -15.71 -53.23 21.32
N GLY A 642 -16.85 -52.55 21.47
CA GLY A 642 -16.96 -51.26 22.20
C GLY A 642 -17.06 -50.05 21.30
N ASP A 643 -16.89 -50.16 19.97
CA ASP A 643 -17.06 -49.04 19.05
C ASP A 643 -18.50 -48.59 18.95
N ARG A 644 -18.72 -47.28 18.90
CA ARG A 644 -20.02 -46.69 18.66
C ARG A 644 -20.32 -46.65 17.18
N VAL A 645 -21.40 -47.30 16.79
CA VAL A 645 -21.85 -47.39 15.41
C VAL A 645 -23.26 -46.87 15.27
N ARG A 646 -23.60 -46.23 14.19
CA ARG A 646 -24.95 -45.85 13.84
C ARG A 646 -25.58 -47.01 13.08
N VAL A 647 -26.68 -47.51 13.59
CA VAL A 647 -27.46 -48.58 12.96
C VAL A 647 -28.39 -47.97 11.96
N LEU A 648 -28.17 -48.16 10.69
CA LEU A 648 -28.90 -47.49 9.60
C LEU A 648 -30.36 -47.91 9.51
N THR A 649 -30.65 -49.18 9.87
CA THR A 649 -32.03 -49.73 9.89
C THR A 649 -32.90 -49.19 11.01
N LEU A 650 -32.30 -48.68 12.10
CA LEU A 650 -32.99 -48.17 13.29
C LEU A 650 -32.80 -46.68 13.52
N ASP A 651 -31.90 -46.08 12.73
CA ASP A 651 -31.44 -44.70 12.85
C ASP A 651 -31.00 -44.32 14.28
N GLN A 652 -30.37 -45.24 14.99
CA GLN A 652 -29.90 -45.08 16.38
C GLN A 652 -28.45 -45.45 16.52
N ILE A 653 -27.77 -44.81 17.50
CA ILE A 653 -26.39 -45.16 17.84
C ILE A 653 -26.38 -46.33 18.78
N GLY A 654 -25.57 -47.34 18.46
CA GLY A 654 -25.37 -48.55 19.27
C GLY A 654 -23.87 -48.80 19.54
N GLU A 655 -23.58 -49.70 20.50
CA GLU A 655 -22.24 -50.13 20.85
C GLU A 655 -22.05 -51.57 20.37
N VAL A 656 -20.95 -51.85 19.70
CA VAL A 656 -20.60 -53.20 19.19
C VAL A 656 -20.26 -54.13 20.32
N LEU A 657 -20.98 -55.24 20.46
CA LEU A 657 -20.76 -56.23 21.49
C LEU A 657 -20.03 -57.51 21.00
N SER A 658 -20.09 -57.83 19.71
CA SER A 658 -19.36 -58.99 19.14
C SER A 658 -18.78 -58.62 17.76
N MET A 659 -17.72 -59.32 17.37
CA MET A 659 -17.16 -59.23 16.00
C MET A 659 -18.12 -59.89 15.01
N PRO A 660 -18.08 -59.45 13.70
CA PRO A 660 -18.91 -60.03 12.64
C PRO A 660 -18.61 -61.54 12.46
N ASP A 661 -19.64 -62.36 12.25
CA ASP A 661 -19.54 -63.76 11.88
C ASP A 661 -19.22 -63.96 10.39
N SER A 662 -19.13 -65.24 9.93
CA SER A 662 -18.83 -65.57 8.52
C SER A 662 -19.89 -65.08 7.52
N LYS A 663 -21.06 -64.61 7.99
CA LYS A 663 -22.13 -64.00 7.18
C LYS A 663 -22.20 -62.48 7.31
N GLY A 664 -21.32 -61.93 8.17
CA GLY A 664 -21.25 -60.47 8.41
C GLY A 664 -22.23 -59.95 9.48
N ASP A 665 -22.85 -60.86 10.25
CA ASP A 665 -23.79 -60.46 11.30
C ASP A 665 -23.05 -60.27 12.64
N LEU A 666 -23.34 -59.20 13.35
CA LEU A 666 -22.77 -58.87 14.66
C LEU A 666 -23.84 -58.36 15.64
N THR A 667 -23.57 -58.53 16.93
CA THR A 667 -24.48 -58.06 17.96
C THR A 667 -24.12 -56.63 18.35
N VAL A 668 -25.10 -55.72 18.22
CA VAL A 668 -25.00 -54.31 18.61
C VAL A 668 -25.99 -54.02 19.71
N LYS A 669 -25.54 -53.30 20.73
CA LYS A 669 -26.41 -52.83 21.83
C LYS A 669 -26.95 -51.43 21.46
N VAL A 670 -28.21 -51.32 21.24
CA VAL A 670 -28.94 -50.09 20.93
C VAL A 670 -29.84 -49.76 22.13
N GLY A 671 -29.44 -48.74 22.91
CA GLY A 671 -30.09 -48.41 24.20
C GLY A 671 -30.02 -49.58 25.19
N ILE A 672 -31.17 -50.15 25.59
CA ILE A 672 -31.27 -51.32 26.50
C ILE A 672 -31.43 -52.65 25.77
N MET A 673 -31.58 -52.67 24.45
CA MET A 673 -31.80 -53.86 23.63
C MET A 673 -30.50 -54.30 22.91
N LYS A 674 -30.35 -55.66 22.77
CA LYS A 674 -29.32 -56.28 21.94
C LYS A 674 -29.95 -56.73 20.64
N ALA A 675 -29.45 -56.26 19.52
CA ALA A 675 -29.93 -56.60 18.18
C ALA A 675 -28.81 -57.24 17.37
N ASN A 676 -29.13 -58.30 16.58
CA ASN A 676 -28.21 -58.84 15.60
C ASN A 676 -28.39 -58.09 14.29
N ILE A 677 -27.33 -57.47 13.82
CA ILE A 677 -27.32 -56.51 12.68
C ILE A 677 -26.19 -56.86 11.76
N ASN A 678 -26.41 -56.77 10.45
CA ASN A 678 -25.38 -57.01 9.45
C ASN A 678 -24.42 -55.81 9.37
N ILE A 679 -23.13 -56.08 9.22
CA ILE A 679 -22.07 -55.01 9.10
C ILE A 679 -22.39 -53.99 8.00
N ARG A 680 -23.14 -54.36 6.96
CA ARG A 680 -23.55 -53.49 5.86
C ARG A 680 -24.58 -52.44 6.29
N ASP A 681 -25.23 -52.63 7.40
CA ASP A 681 -26.24 -51.70 7.98
C ASP A 681 -25.65 -50.82 9.10
N LEU A 682 -24.31 -50.76 9.21
CA LEU A 682 -23.59 -50.01 10.23
C LEU A 682 -22.74 -48.90 9.61
N MET A 683 -22.61 -47.79 10.32
CA MET A 683 -21.73 -46.68 10.01
C MET A 683 -20.93 -46.34 11.26
N VAL A 684 -19.61 -46.31 11.18
CA VAL A 684 -18.74 -45.86 12.29
C VAL A 684 -18.93 -44.35 12.48
N THR A 685 -19.33 -43.95 13.65
CA THR A 685 -19.32 -42.54 14.09
C THR A 685 -17.95 -42.26 14.72
N GLU A 686 -17.24 -41.22 14.21
CA GLU A 686 -16.00 -40.76 14.85
C GLU A 686 -16.25 -40.44 16.33
N GLN A 687 -15.36 -40.94 17.18
CA GLN A 687 -15.46 -40.79 18.65
C GLN A 687 -15.32 -39.31 19.02
N GLU A 688 -16.42 -38.64 19.38
CA GLU A 688 -16.37 -37.58 20.37
C GLU A 688 -16.11 -38.23 21.72
N LYS A 689 -14.89 -38.11 22.24
CA LYS A 689 -14.58 -38.52 23.62
C LYS A 689 -15.43 -37.69 24.60
N ASP A 690 -16.39 -38.35 25.19
CA ASP A 690 -17.20 -37.82 26.27
C ASP A 690 -16.38 -37.86 27.58
N ASP A 691 -15.76 -36.69 27.89
CA ASP A 691 -15.15 -36.46 29.22
C ASP A 691 -16.17 -35.84 30.15
N SER A 692 -17.09 -36.67 30.68
CA SER A 692 -17.86 -36.32 31.85
C SER A 692 -17.33 -37.08 33.05
N LYS A 693 -16.37 -36.54 33.77
CA LYS A 693 -16.31 -36.52 35.24
C LYS A 693 -15.08 -35.77 35.77
N THR A 694 -15.37 -34.86 36.68
CA THR A 694 -14.53 -34.25 37.71
C THR A 694 -13.78 -32.96 37.40
N GLY A 695 -14.30 -31.87 37.95
CA GLY A 695 -13.52 -30.96 38.80
C GLY A 695 -12.66 -29.91 38.17
N LYS A 696 -13.23 -28.69 38.12
CA LYS A 696 -12.53 -27.42 38.31
C LYS A 696 -11.11 -27.28 37.78
N SER A 697 -10.96 -26.64 36.62
CA SER A 697 -9.81 -25.74 36.40
C SER A 697 -10.13 -24.71 35.32
N LYS A 698 -10.07 -23.44 35.67
CA LYS A 698 -10.28 -22.26 34.84
C LYS A 698 -9.15 -22.04 33.79
N TYR A 699 -8.21 -22.98 33.68
CA TYR A 699 -7.01 -22.88 32.81
C TYR A 699 -7.06 -23.70 31.52
N GLY A 700 -8.06 -24.55 31.28
CA GLY A 700 -8.10 -25.45 30.13
C GLY A 700 -8.32 -24.80 28.77
N ASN A 701 -8.95 -23.61 28.70
CA ASN A 701 -9.25 -22.95 27.43
C ASN A 701 -8.09 -22.12 26.85
N LEU A 702 -7.12 -21.70 27.68
CA LEU A 702 -5.91 -21.03 27.20
C LEU A 702 -4.96 -21.98 26.46
N TYR A 703 -4.95 -23.25 26.82
CA TYR A 703 -4.07 -24.26 26.24
C TYR A 703 -4.49 -24.69 24.82
N LYS A 704 -5.78 -24.74 24.52
CA LYS A 704 -6.29 -25.10 23.17
C LYS A 704 -6.07 -24.00 22.14
N ALA A 705 -6.09 -22.74 22.52
CA ALA A 705 -5.86 -21.62 21.62
C ALA A 705 -4.37 -21.46 21.21
N LYS A 706 -3.43 -21.78 22.12
CA LYS A 706 -1.98 -21.73 21.83
C LYS A 706 -1.50 -22.89 20.96
N ALA A 707 -2.09 -24.07 21.09
CA ALA A 707 -1.69 -25.25 20.31
C ALA A 707 -1.94 -25.14 18.80
N GLN A 708 -2.81 -24.24 18.35
CA GLN A 708 -3.12 -24.06 16.92
C GLN A 708 -2.26 -23.00 16.22
N THR A 709 -1.41 -22.25 16.94
CA THR A 709 -0.68 -21.10 16.37
C THR A 709 0.85 -21.23 16.44
N ILE A 710 1.40 -22.28 17.07
CA ILE A 710 2.85 -22.40 17.25
C ILE A 710 3.47 -23.08 16.01
N SER A 711 4.41 -22.36 15.37
CA SER A 711 5.22 -22.91 14.27
C SER A 711 6.13 -24.05 14.77
N SER A 712 6.34 -25.07 13.94
CA SER A 712 7.30 -26.16 14.21
C SER A 712 8.76 -25.71 14.10
N SER A 713 9.03 -24.45 13.82
CA SER A 713 10.37 -23.88 13.72
C SER A 713 10.45 -22.47 14.26
N VAL A 714 11.60 -22.13 14.85
CA VAL A 714 11.98 -20.79 15.28
C VAL A 714 13.30 -20.37 14.61
N ASN A 715 13.41 -19.11 14.20
CA ASN A 715 14.59 -18.56 13.53
C ASN A 715 15.22 -17.46 14.42
N VAL A 716 16.44 -17.74 14.88
CA VAL A 716 17.24 -16.85 15.74
C VAL A 716 18.55 -16.42 15.03
N GLN A 717 18.54 -16.39 13.71
CA GLN A 717 19.70 -15.95 12.93
C GLN A 717 19.91 -14.45 13.07
N GLY A 718 21.12 -14.05 13.41
CA GLY A 718 21.51 -12.63 13.54
C GLY A 718 21.21 -12.03 14.90
N GLU A 719 20.63 -12.78 15.82
CA GLU A 719 20.46 -12.38 17.23
C GLU A 719 21.75 -12.49 18.01
N ASN A 720 21.88 -11.75 19.10
CA ASN A 720 22.93 -11.99 20.06
C ASN A 720 22.63 -13.26 20.90
N LEU A 721 23.65 -13.82 21.56
CA LEU A 721 23.52 -15.10 22.26
C LEU A 721 22.49 -15.05 23.40
N GLU A 722 22.43 -13.95 24.15
CA GLU A 722 21.54 -13.83 25.32
C GLU A 722 20.06 -13.75 24.89
N ASP A 723 19.75 -12.96 23.86
CA ASP A 723 18.40 -12.84 23.32
C ASP A 723 17.95 -14.14 22.68
N ALA A 724 18.78 -14.76 21.85
CA ALA A 724 18.52 -16.06 21.23
C ALA A 724 18.25 -17.18 22.27
N LEU A 725 18.95 -17.17 23.41
CA LEU A 725 18.70 -18.11 24.49
C LEU A 725 17.33 -17.90 25.15
N MET A 726 16.93 -16.64 25.37
CA MET A 726 15.62 -16.30 25.94
C MET A 726 14.47 -16.68 24.99
N ASP A 727 14.61 -16.37 23.72
CA ASP A 727 13.57 -16.66 22.72
C ASP A 727 13.41 -18.16 22.48
N VAL A 728 14.52 -18.92 22.47
CA VAL A 728 14.49 -20.37 22.34
C VAL A 728 13.93 -21.05 23.59
N ASP A 729 14.26 -20.59 24.79
CA ASP A 729 13.73 -21.13 26.07
C ASP A 729 12.20 -20.96 26.12
N LYS A 730 11.71 -19.77 25.79
CA LYS A 730 10.27 -19.49 25.72
C LYS A 730 9.58 -20.32 24.64
N TYR A 731 10.18 -20.44 23.45
CA TYR A 731 9.64 -21.22 22.36
C TYR A 731 9.56 -22.72 22.70
N LEU A 732 10.58 -23.28 23.37
CA LEU A 732 10.58 -24.69 23.80
C LEU A 732 9.51 -24.96 24.88
N ASP A 733 9.27 -24.04 25.81
CA ASP A 733 8.19 -24.13 26.79
C ASP A 733 6.81 -24.11 26.10
N ASP A 734 6.61 -23.17 25.16
CA ASP A 734 5.37 -23.06 24.38
C ASP A 734 5.16 -24.29 23.46
N ALA A 735 6.22 -24.80 22.81
CA ALA A 735 6.17 -25.98 21.95
C ALA A 735 5.87 -27.27 22.73
N TYR A 736 6.41 -27.41 23.93
CA TYR A 736 6.11 -28.51 24.85
C TYR A 736 4.65 -28.50 25.29
N ILE A 737 4.14 -27.31 25.66
CA ILE A 737 2.73 -27.11 26.03
C ILE A 737 1.80 -27.41 24.83
N ALA A 738 2.23 -27.09 23.60
CA ALA A 738 1.49 -27.39 22.36
C ALA A 738 1.53 -28.88 21.97
N GLY A 739 2.33 -29.71 22.65
CA GLY A 739 2.43 -31.15 22.36
C GLY A 739 3.25 -31.49 21.10
N LEU A 740 4.11 -30.59 20.66
CA LEU A 740 5.00 -30.85 19.53
C LEU A 740 6.07 -31.90 19.96
N LYS A 741 6.29 -32.90 19.11
CA LYS A 741 7.30 -33.96 19.40
C LYS A 741 8.70 -33.53 18.99
N GLU A 742 8.82 -32.83 17.91
CA GLU A 742 10.09 -32.37 17.32
C GLU A 742 9.97 -30.93 16.82
N VAL A 743 10.97 -30.11 17.12
CA VAL A 743 11.02 -28.71 16.69
C VAL A 743 12.37 -28.36 16.08
N THR A 744 12.37 -27.38 15.18
CA THR A 744 13.52 -26.96 14.40
C THR A 744 13.99 -25.57 14.83
N ILE A 745 15.26 -25.44 15.23
CA ILE A 745 15.86 -24.18 15.64
C ILE A 745 16.90 -23.76 14.59
N ILE A 746 16.68 -22.63 13.94
CA ILE A 746 17.50 -22.10 12.85
C ILE A 746 18.40 -21.00 13.41
N HIS A 747 19.70 -21.29 13.57
CA HIS A 747 20.69 -20.38 14.15
C HIS A 747 21.77 -19.92 13.15
N GLY A 748 21.70 -20.38 11.91
CA GLY A 748 22.66 -20.03 10.86
C GLY A 748 24.03 -20.71 10.99
N ARG A 749 24.94 -20.39 10.05
CA ARG A 749 26.28 -21.00 9.94
C ARG A 749 27.42 -20.12 10.46
N GLY A 750 27.18 -18.90 10.96
CA GLY A 750 28.21 -17.93 11.36
C GLY A 750 29.40 -18.52 12.16
N GLU A 751 30.05 -17.77 13.00
CA GLU A 751 31.21 -18.19 13.82
C GLU A 751 30.93 -19.32 14.81
N GLY A 752 29.70 -19.81 14.89
CA GLY A 752 29.31 -20.95 15.74
C GLY A 752 28.90 -20.58 17.17
N VAL A 753 28.94 -19.32 17.56
CA VAL A 753 28.63 -18.85 18.92
C VAL A 753 27.21 -19.24 19.34
N LEU A 754 26.20 -18.97 18.50
CA LEU A 754 24.80 -19.35 18.76
C LEU A 754 24.64 -20.88 18.83
N LYS A 755 25.27 -21.61 17.91
CA LYS A 755 25.22 -23.08 17.87
C LYS A 755 25.76 -23.74 19.14
N GLU A 756 26.90 -23.26 19.66
CA GLU A 756 27.51 -23.81 20.87
C GLU A 756 26.76 -23.39 22.12
N GLY A 757 26.33 -22.14 22.20
CA GLY A 757 25.52 -21.62 23.29
C GLY A 757 24.20 -22.38 23.45
N LEU A 758 23.43 -22.51 22.37
CA LEU A 758 22.17 -23.25 22.34
C LEU A 758 22.35 -24.72 22.72
N ARG A 759 23.40 -25.40 22.20
CA ARG A 759 23.66 -26.81 22.54
C ARG A 759 24.01 -27.04 24.02
N LYS A 760 24.67 -26.04 24.65
CA LYS A 760 24.96 -26.10 26.07
C LYS A 760 23.68 -26.00 26.91
N THR A 761 22.74 -25.15 26.47
CA THR A 761 21.43 -24.99 27.10
C THR A 761 20.55 -26.21 26.92
N PHE A 762 20.48 -26.82 25.72
CA PHE A 762 19.64 -27.97 25.46
C PHE A 762 20.02 -29.21 26.29
N ARG A 763 21.28 -29.37 26.70
CA ARG A 763 21.71 -30.47 27.55
C ARG A 763 21.03 -30.47 28.92
N ASN A 764 20.68 -29.28 29.44
CA ASN A 764 20.12 -29.12 30.76
C ASN A 764 18.66 -28.63 30.76
N HIS A 765 18.05 -28.46 29.58
CA HIS A 765 16.71 -27.94 29.49
C HIS A 765 15.66 -28.97 29.92
N LYS A 766 14.66 -28.51 30.73
CA LYS A 766 13.66 -29.40 31.38
C LYS A 766 12.79 -30.17 30.39
N HIS A 767 12.51 -29.62 29.21
CA HIS A 767 11.60 -30.17 28.20
C HIS A 767 12.31 -30.87 27.04
N VAL A 768 13.64 -30.78 26.93
CA VAL A 768 14.41 -31.44 25.86
C VAL A 768 14.75 -32.88 26.24
N LYS A 769 14.42 -33.82 25.35
CA LYS A 769 14.79 -35.25 25.44
C LYS A 769 16.14 -35.49 24.78
N GLU A 770 16.27 -35.04 23.53
CA GLU A 770 17.52 -35.14 22.76
C GLU A 770 17.58 -34.05 21.70
N PHE A 771 18.75 -33.76 21.15
CA PHE A 771 18.92 -32.84 20.07
C PHE A 771 19.99 -33.33 19.09
N ARG A 772 19.80 -33.02 17.80
CA ARG A 772 20.71 -33.40 16.74
C ARG A 772 20.93 -32.26 15.75
N LYS A 773 21.99 -32.32 14.98
CA LYS A 773 22.23 -31.46 13.84
C LYS A 773 21.25 -31.78 12.72
N GLY A 774 20.77 -30.79 12.00
CA GLY A 774 19.95 -30.99 10.79
C GLY A 774 20.69 -31.74 9.70
N ARG A 775 20.00 -32.62 8.96
CA ARG A 775 20.52 -33.28 7.76
C ARG A 775 20.66 -32.28 6.63
N TYR A 776 21.29 -32.67 5.52
CA TYR A 776 21.54 -31.79 4.37
C TYR A 776 20.26 -31.17 3.81
N ASN A 777 19.17 -31.89 3.77
CA ASN A 777 17.83 -31.47 3.35
C ASN A 777 17.03 -30.72 4.45
N GLU A 778 17.52 -30.65 5.69
CA GLU A 778 16.90 -29.99 6.84
C GLU A 778 17.63 -28.67 7.22
N GLY A 779 18.56 -28.19 6.38
CA GLY A 779 19.34 -26.96 6.63
C GLY A 779 20.76 -27.18 7.14
N GLY A 780 21.18 -28.44 7.34
CA GLY A 780 22.58 -28.84 7.64
C GLY A 780 23.14 -28.22 8.93
N ASP A 781 24.33 -27.60 8.84
CA ASP A 781 25.06 -27.04 10.00
C ASP A 781 24.42 -25.77 10.59
N GLY A 782 23.49 -25.12 9.87
CA GLY A 782 22.81 -23.93 10.33
C GLY A 782 21.57 -24.17 11.18
N VAL A 783 21.24 -25.47 11.45
CA VAL A 783 19.99 -25.86 12.10
C VAL A 783 20.25 -26.93 13.16
N THR A 784 19.56 -26.83 14.29
CA THR A 784 19.49 -27.85 15.32
C THR A 784 18.05 -28.34 15.49
N ILE A 785 17.84 -29.62 15.40
CA ILE A 785 16.56 -30.29 15.61
C ILE A 785 16.51 -30.79 17.06
N VAL A 786 15.45 -30.44 17.78
CA VAL A 786 15.25 -30.73 19.20
C VAL A 786 14.02 -31.62 19.35
N THR A 787 14.20 -32.80 19.93
CA THR A 787 13.10 -33.68 20.32
C THR A 787 12.69 -33.38 21.77
N LEU A 788 11.41 -33.11 21.98
CA LEU A 788 10.85 -32.78 23.29
C LEU A 788 10.46 -34.07 24.08
N LYS A 789 10.42 -33.96 25.41
CA LYS A 789 9.90 -35.02 26.27
C LYS A 789 8.39 -35.14 26.08
N GLU A 790 7.86 -36.38 26.18
CA GLU A 790 6.41 -36.66 26.14
C GLU A 790 5.71 -36.28 27.43
#